data_c66d5c5ff253547d5f72781935aa4acf
#
_entry.id   c66d5c5ff253547d5f72781935aa4acf
#
_cell.length_a   1.000
_cell.length_b   1.000
_cell.length_c   1.000
_cell.angle_alpha   90.00
_cell.angle_beta   90.00
_cell.angle_gamma   90.00
#
_symmetry.space_group_name_H-M   'P 1'
#
loop_
_entity.id
_entity.type
_entity.pdbx_description
1 polymer ?
#
loop_
_entity_poly.entity_id
_entity_poly.type
_entity_poly.pdbx_seq_one_letter_code
_entity_poly.pdbx_strand_id
1 'polypeptide(L)'
;VLAFDYLIAPNTGLGYVLGAVQLTAAALTAYTAVRLLMGARPMTLPERRAEPDKTADAGGGALTCAAEKRARDELLHPQDHRMHLRGRDFAIMGALTLAYSVAAFWHLGATKAPQTGYVSTAAGETVVLDLGENQEDFHLYYYGGISDTQFTVATSVDGESYGVETGAFFDRGECFKWLALREPTYDADGVAAGASGGMIALNGRYVRLTFDGAGSALWEVAAVDGNGRVIPVQAIAASGAVEGRAADPNALIDEQDTVPEKPTYENSMYFDEIYHARTGYEHAHSLHTYETTHPPLGKVFMSWCIDLMGMTPFAWRFAGTLTGILMIPAIYLLAMQLIKRTRWAALSALLLTADCMHFTQTRIATIDSFPVLFMMVMFLFMARWMQMSFYHQKLWKTLVPLFASGVFMGLAIASKWIGCYGAVGLAVLFFSRFITLYKQSVYAKRHRDEDPAFARAADGFAKKGAATLAACVVFFVIVPIVIYCLSYIPYLSAYGEVKLNLKTLERIWNAQVTMFEYHKNLVATHYFSSPWYEWPLIVKPMWYYSAAFPAMGKASTIMAFGNPAVWWTGLAAILFVLGYSVYRNALPMLRVTRGRDDEYDRALPIIAVGFLSAYLPWVLVSRLTFIYHYFASVPFIILATAQGLRYLERRNRALSHALTAVLVVAAVALFIAFYPYASGLEVSREWLARMNWFKNWMWY
;
A
#
# COMPACT_ATOMS: atom_id res chain seq x y z
N VAL A 1 -17.61 -24.24 12.77
CA VAL A 1 -19.07 -24.01 12.69
C VAL A 1 -19.47 -22.90 13.66
N LEU A 2 -19.08 -22.94 14.95
CA LEU A 2 -19.46 -21.92 15.95
C LEU A 2 -18.87 -20.52 15.70
N ALA A 3 -17.78 -20.37 14.91
CA ALA A 3 -17.22 -19.07 14.52
C ALA A 3 -17.99 -18.43 13.35
N PHE A 4 -18.73 -19.20 12.56
CA PHE A 4 -19.48 -18.72 11.39
C PHE A 4 -20.82 -18.08 11.77
N ASP A 5 -21.48 -18.52 12.81
CA ASP A 5 -22.77 -17.97 13.25
C ASP A 5 -22.65 -16.52 13.78
N TYR A 6 -21.45 -16.11 14.20
CA TYR A 6 -21.16 -14.73 14.64
C TYR A 6 -20.85 -13.75 13.50
N LEU A 7 -20.57 -14.24 12.29
CA LEU A 7 -20.08 -13.43 11.18
C LEU A 7 -21.16 -13.01 10.18
N ILE A 8 -22.29 -13.69 10.14
CA ILE A 8 -23.33 -13.43 9.14
C ILE A 8 -24.38 -12.47 9.72
N ALA A 9 -24.55 -11.30 9.07
CA ALA A 9 -25.62 -10.36 9.42
C ALA A 9 -26.98 -11.01 9.11
N PRO A 10 -27.90 -11.14 10.08
CA PRO A 10 -29.23 -11.66 9.80
C PRO A 10 -30.00 -10.62 8.95
N ASN A 11 -30.61 -11.07 7.86
CA ASN A 11 -31.64 -10.38 7.08
C ASN A 11 -31.30 -9.76 5.73
N THR A 12 -30.40 -10.34 4.93
CA THR A 12 -30.39 -10.00 3.51
C THR A 12 -30.41 -11.27 2.64
N GLY A 13 -31.48 -11.51 1.88
CA GLY A 13 -31.61 -12.68 0.99
C GLY A 13 -30.49 -12.80 -0.04
N LEU A 14 -29.86 -11.68 -0.44
CA LEU A 14 -28.68 -11.63 -1.30
C LEU A 14 -27.39 -12.02 -0.55
N GLY A 15 -27.30 -11.71 0.74
CA GLY A 15 -26.20 -12.15 1.63
C GLY A 15 -26.12 -13.67 1.72
N TYR A 16 -27.27 -14.35 1.79
CA TYR A 16 -27.34 -15.81 1.80
C TYR A 16 -26.89 -16.42 0.45
N VAL A 17 -27.29 -15.83 -0.70
CA VAL A 17 -26.90 -16.31 -2.02
C VAL A 17 -25.42 -16.09 -2.25
N LEU A 18 -24.89 -14.93 -1.93
CA LEU A 18 -23.47 -14.59 -2.09
C LEU A 18 -22.60 -15.36 -1.08
N GLY A 19 -23.06 -15.51 0.17
CA GLY A 19 -22.43 -16.36 1.17
C GLY A 19 -22.42 -17.83 0.74
N ALA A 20 -23.50 -18.34 0.14
CA ALA A 20 -23.55 -19.69 -0.42
C ALA A 20 -22.63 -19.85 -1.63
N VAL A 21 -22.53 -18.86 -2.50
CA VAL A 21 -21.58 -18.85 -3.63
C VAL A 21 -20.14 -18.82 -3.13
N GLN A 22 -19.85 -18.06 -2.09
CA GLN A 22 -18.52 -17.96 -1.49
C GLN A 22 -18.13 -19.22 -0.70
N LEU A 23 -19.06 -19.78 0.10
CA LEU A 23 -18.88 -21.05 0.78
C LEU A 23 -18.72 -22.19 -0.24
N THR A 24 -19.45 -22.16 -1.35
CA THR A 24 -19.32 -23.12 -2.42
C THR A 24 -17.98 -22.94 -3.14
N ALA A 25 -17.53 -21.71 -3.40
CA ALA A 25 -16.23 -21.43 -3.99
C ALA A 25 -15.07 -21.80 -3.04
N ALA A 26 -15.19 -21.47 -1.76
CA ALA A 26 -14.23 -21.85 -0.72
C ALA A 26 -14.22 -23.37 -0.48
N ALA A 27 -15.38 -24.02 -0.44
CA ALA A 27 -15.53 -25.47 -0.31
C ALA A 27 -15.03 -26.20 -1.56
N LEU A 28 -15.30 -25.71 -2.77
CA LEU A 28 -14.74 -26.22 -4.03
C LEU A 28 -13.23 -26.01 -4.09
N THR A 29 -12.72 -24.91 -3.59
CA THR A 29 -11.28 -24.62 -3.54
C THR A 29 -10.60 -25.52 -2.49
N ALA A 30 -11.19 -25.65 -1.30
CA ALA A 30 -10.73 -26.58 -0.26
C ALA A 30 -10.86 -28.03 -0.69
N TYR A 31 -11.99 -28.43 -1.31
CA TYR A 31 -12.19 -29.77 -1.88
C TYR A 31 -11.21 -30.06 -3.01
N THR A 32 -10.90 -29.05 -3.84
CA THR A 32 -9.93 -29.17 -4.94
C THR A 32 -8.51 -29.24 -4.38
N ALA A 33 -8.19 -28.47 -3.33
CA ALA A 33 -6.92 -28.57 -2.62
C ALA A 33 -6.79 -29.90 -1.88
N VAL A 34 -7.83 -30.35 -1.20
CA VAL A 34 -7.89 -31.68 -0.53
C VAL A 34 -7.86 -32.79 -1.56
N ARG A 35 -8.56 -32.70 -2.69
CA ARG A 35 -8.46 -33.68 -3.78
C ARG A 35 -7.11 -33.62 -4.51
N LEU A 36 -6.47 -32.48 -4.62
CA LEU A 36 -5.07 -32.35 -5.10
C LEU A 36 -4.09 -32.98 -4.10
N LEU A 37 -4.34 -32.84 -2.81
CA LEU A 37 -3.57 -33.48 -1.73
C LEU A 37 -3.90 -34.99 -1.61
N MET A 38 -5.17 -35.34 -1.69
CA MET A 38 -5.67 -36.74 -1.57
C MET A 38 -5.82 -37.48 -2.91
N GLY A 39 -5.91 -36.76 -4.02
CA GLY A 39 -5.92 -37.34 -5.39
C GLY A 39 -4.51 -37.67 -5.91
N ALA A 40 -3.49 -37.54 -5.10
CA ALA A 40 -2.44 -38.52 -5.06
C ALA A 40 -3.09 -39.83 -4.56
N ARG A 41 -3.83 -40.55 -5.46
CA ARG A 41 -3.83 -41.99 -5.35
C ARG A 41 -2.40 -42.35 -4.95
N PRO A 42 -2.18 -43.24 -3.95
CA PRO A 42 -0.90 -43.89 -3.87
C PRO A 42 -0.64 -44.34 -5.31
N MET A 43 0.26 -43.68 -6.01
CA MET A 43 0.67 -44.17 -7.31
C MET A 43 1.21 -45.53 -6.96
N THR A 44 0.45 -46.57 -7.32
CA THR A 44 1.07 -47.84 -7.61
C THR A 44 2.17 -47.45 -8.58
N LEU A 45 3.40 -47.40 -8.05
CA LEU A 45 4.59 -47.26 -8.86
C LEU A 45 4.42 -48.28 -9.98
N PRO A 46 4.52 -47.92 -11.28
CA PRO A 46 4.72 -48.93 -12.29
C PRO A 46 5.88 -49.75 -11.75
N GLU A 47 5.65 -51.04 -11.56
CA GLU A 47 6.70 -52.00 -11.20
C GLU A 47 7.82 -51.76 -12.21
N ARG A 48 8.85 -51.05 -11.79
CA ARG A 48 10.12 -51.07 -12.48
C ARG A 48 10.56 -52.53 -12.39
N ARG A 49 10.54 -53.23 -13.51
CA ARG A 49 11.34 -54.45 -13.66
C ARG A 49 12.69 -54.14 -13.06
N ALA A 50 12.97 -54.81 -11.96
CA ALA A 50 14.24 -54.71 -11.27
C ALA A 50 15.30 -55.32 -12.20
N GLU A 51 16.14 -54.48 -12.78
CA GLU A 51 17.50 -54.94 -13.09
C GLU A 51 18.21 -55.04 -11.74
N PRO A 52 18.90 -56.14 -11.48
CA PRO A 52 19.56 -56.39 -10.21
C PRO A 52 20.82 -55.52 -10.15
N ASP A 53 20.74 -54.43 -9.43
CA ASP A 53 21.94 -53.65 -9.07
C ASP A 53 22.50 -54.20 -7.76
N LYS A 54 23.64 -54.83 -7.88
CA LYS A 54 24.48 -55.28 -6.80
C LYS A 54 25.16 -54.08 -6.18
N THR A 55 25.02 -53.94 -4.88
CA THR A 55 25.58 -52.94 -3.94
C THR A 55 24.62 -51.82 -3.56
N ALA A 56 23.71 -52.17 -2.65
CA ALA A 56 22.89 -51.22 -1.95
C ALA A 56 23.52 -50.86 -0.61
N ASP A 57 24.06 -49.67 -0.51
CA ASP A 57 24.14 -48.97 0.76
C ASP A 57 22.97 -47.99 0.79
N ALA A 58 21.94 -48.43 1.52
CA ALA A 58 20.59 -47.90 1.33
C ALA A 58 20.38 -46.67 2.19
N GLY A 59 20.09 -45.52 1.59
CA GLY A 59 19.45 -44.36 2.20
C GLY A 59 20.17 -43.03 1.99
N GLY A 60 21.48 -42.97 1.98
CA GLY A 60 22.25 -41.74 1.70
C GLY A 60 22.51 -41.54 0.20
N GLY A 61 22.62 -42.63 -0.56
CA GLY A 61 23.01 -42.61 -1.96
C GLY A 61 21.97 -42.02 -2.93
N ALA A 62 20.69 -42.22 -2.70
CA ALA A 62 19.66 -41.76 -3.64
C ALA A 62 19.43 -40.23 -3.60
N LEU A 63 19.60 -39.59 -2.43
CA LEU A 63 19.48 -38.11 -2.30
C LEU A 63 20.75 -37.40 -2.79
N THR A 64 21.92 -37.98 -2.57
CA THR A 64 23.19 -37.54 -3.16
C THR A 64 23.13 -37.65 -4.67
N CYS A 65 22.63 -38.77 -5.23
CA CYS A 65 22.49 -38.97 -6.67
C CYS A 65 21.58 -37.93 -7.36
N ALA A 66 20.44 -37.59 -6.77
CA ALA A 66 19.52 -36.58 -7.36
C ALA A 66 20.11 -35.15 -7.31
N ALA A 67 20.78 -34.76 -6.22
CA ALA A 67 21.44 -33.47 -6.09
C ALA A 67 22.66 -33.36 -7.00
N GLU A 68 23.42 -34.42 -7.14
CA GLU A 68 24.59 -34.52 -8.04
C GLU A 68 24.17 -34.51 -9.50
N LYS A 69 23.11 -35.24 -9.87
CA LYS A 69 22.55 -35.20 -11.23
C LYS A 69 22.08 -33.79 -11.58
N ARG A 70 21.39 -33.07 -10.68
CA ARG A 70 20.99 -31.66 -10.91
C ARG A 70 22.20 -30.76 -11.04
N ALA A 71 23.22 -30.88 -10.19
CA ALA A 71 24.43 -30.10 -10.28
C ALA A 71 25.13 -30.32 -11.63
N ARG A 72 25.21 -31.56 -12.09
CA ARG A 72 25.75 -31.96 -13.40
C ARG A 72 24.94 -31.31 -14.54
N ASP A 73 23.61 -31.48 -14.52
CA ASP A 73 22.73 -30.97 -15.57
C ASP A 73 22.78 -29.44 -15.67
N GLU A 74 22.76 -28.72 -14.53
CA GLU A 74 22.89 -27.26 -14.53
C GLU A 74 24.27 -26.75 -15.00
N LEU A 75 25.33 -27.52 -14.77
CA LEU A 75 26.68 -27.18 -15.21
C LEU A 75 26.92 -27.47 -16.69
N LEU A 76 26.39 -28.59 -17.22
CA LEU A 76 26.55 -28.99 -18.62
C LEU A 76 25.56 -28.31 -19.55
N HIS A 77 24.30 -28.11 -19.09
CA HIS A 77 23.20 -27.62 -19.88
C HIS A 77 22.59 -26.36 -19.25
N PRO A 78 23.26 -25.20 -19.35
CA PRO A 78 22.71 -23.94 -18.81
C PRO A 78 21.41 -23.61 -19.52
N GLN A 79 20.30 -23.68 -18.79
CA GLN A 79 19.00 -23.28 -19.33
C GLN A 79 18.94 -21.76 -19.48
N ASP A 80 18.43 -21.28 -20.60
CA ASP A 80 18.09 -19.85 -20.73
C ASP A 80 16.84 -19.55 -19.93
N HIS A 81 17.05 -18.93 -18.78
CA HIS A 81 16.00 -18.49 -17.89
C HIS A 81 15.61 -17.01 -18.10
N ARG A 82 15.95 -16.43 -19.25
CA ARG A 82 15.56 -15.07 -19.57
C ARG A 82 14.03 -14.97 -19.74
N MET A 83 13.51 -13.86 -19.35
CA MET A 83 12.14 -13.49 -19.64
C MET A 83 12.04 -13.10 -21.11
N HIS A 84 11.15 -13.74 -21.86
CA HIS A 84 10.89 -13.44 -23.25
C HIS A 84 9.52 -12.76 -23.35
N LEU A 85 9.52 -11.43 -23.51
CA LEU A 85 8.33 -10.65 -23.75
C LEU A 85 8.07 -10.57 -25.25
N ARG A 86 6.83 -10.76 -25.64
CA ARG A 86 6.33 -10.66 -27.03
C ARG A 86 5.47 -9.40 -27.15
N GLY A 87 5.16 -8.94 -28.35
CA GLY A 87 4.31 -7.78 -28.57
C GLY A 87 2.96 -7.86 -27.83
N ARG A 88 2.36 -9.07 -27.76
CA ARG A 88 1.13 -9.31 -27.00
C ARG A 88 1.29 -9.06 -25.48
N ASP A 89 2.47 -9.31 -24.90
CA ASP A 89 2.71 -9.09 -23.48
C ASP A 89 2.71 -7.59 -23.19
N PHE A 90 3.33 -6.79 -24.05
CA PHE A 90 3.30 -5.33 -23.95
C PHE A 90 1.89 -4.78 -24.14
N ALA A 91 1.13 -5.32 -25.11
CA ALA A 91 -0.25 -4.89 -25.37
C ALA A 91 -1.17 -5.18 -24.16
N ILE A 92 -1.12 -6.39 -23.59
CA ILE A 92 -1.94 -6.76 -22.42
C ILE A 92 -1.52 -5.94 -21.19
N MET A 93 -0.22 -5.84 -20.93
CA MET A 93 0.31 -5.06 -19.81
C MET A 93 -0.09 -3.59 -19.94
N GLY A 94 0.09 -3.00 -21.13
CA GLY A 94 -0.31 -1.62 -21.40
C GLY A 94 -1.82 -1.39 -21.27
N ALA A 95 -2.66 -2.30 -21.79
CA ALA A 95 -4.11 -2.19 -21.67
C ALA A 95 -4.61 -2.24 -20.23
N LEU A 96 -4.08 -3.18 -19.42
CA LEU A 96 -4.43 -3.27 -17.99
C LEU A 96 -3.93 -2.05 -17.21
N THR A 97 -2.70 -1.58 -17.49
CA THR A 97 -2.16 -0.37 -16.87
C THR A 97 -3.00 0.86 -17.21
N LEU A 98 -3.37 1.02 -18.48
CA LEU A 98 -4.21 2.14 -18.92
C LEU A 98 -5.62 2.07 -18.29
N ALA A 99 -6.26 0.91 -18.29
CA ALA A 99 -7.58 0.73 -17.68
C ALA A 99 -7.55 1.07 -16.18
N TYR A 100 -6.53 0.60 -15.46
CA TYR A 100 -6.33 0.95 -14.06
C TYR A 100 -6.05 2.44 -13.87
N SER A 101 -5.22 3.06 -14.73
CA SER A 101 -4.90 4.49 -14.64
C SER A 101 -6.16 5.36 -14.75
N VAL A 102 -7.04 5.04 -15.70
CA VAL A 102 -8.32 5.75 -15.85
C VAL A 102 -9.15 5.65 -14.57
N ALA A 103 -9.31 4.43 -14.03
CA ALA A 103 -10.09 4.24 -12.80
C ALA A 103 -9.42 4.90 -11.58
N ALA A 104 -8.08 4.86 -11.49
CA ALA A 104 -7.33 5.37 -10.35
C ALA A 104 -7.30 6.90 -10.28
N PHE A 105 -7.25 7.59 -11.43
CA PHE A 105 -7.31 9.04 -11.49
C PHE A 105 -8.73 9.61 -11.48
N TRP A 106 -9.74 8.80 -11.76
CA TRP A 106 -11.13 9.22 -11.75
C TRP A 106 -11.56 9.63 -10.34
N HIS A 107 -12.02 10.88 -10.16
CA HIS A 107 -12.38 11.44 -8.85
C HIS A 107 -11.28 11.25 -7.80
N LEU A 108 -10.01 11.48 -8.16
CA LEU A 108 -8.90 11.37 -7.22
C LEU A 108 -8.89 12.52 -6.22
N GLY A 109 -9.29 13.70 -6.66
CA GLY A 109 -9.34 14.92 -5.87
C GLY A 109 -9.33 16.15 -6.75
N ALA A 110 -9.71 17.29 -6.17
CA ALA A 110 -9.69 18.58 -6.83
C ALA A 110 -8.26 18.98 -7.25
N THR A 111 -8.14 19.60 -8.42
CA THR A 111 -6.87 20.12 -8.94
C THR A 111 -6.60 21.57 -8.51
N LYS A 112 -7.53 22.17 -7.76
CA LYS A 112 -7.43 23.48 -7.15
C LYS A 112 -7.76 23.35 -5.66
N ALA A 113 -7.11 24.18 -4.86
CA ALA A 113 -7.36 24.37 -3.44
C ALA A 113 -6.75 25.72 -3.03
N PRO A 114 -7.15 26.33 -1.93
CA PRO A 114 -6.50 27.54 -1.43
C PRO A 114 -5.00 27.36 -1.23
N GLN A 115 -4.19 28.33 -1.67
CA GLN A 115 -2.73 28.33 -1.59
C GLN A 115 -2.18 29.47 -0.74
N THR A 116 -2.99 30.52 -0.53
CA THR A 116 -2.64 31.69 0.27
C THR A 116 -3.44 31.69 1.57
N GLY A 117 -3.10 32.54 2.51
CA GLY A 117 -3.84 32.62 3.76
C GLY A 117 -3.51 33.83 4.60
N TYR A 118 -4.44 34.18 5.46
CA TYR A 118 -4.31 35.22 6.48
C TYR A 118 -3.74 34.61 7.77
N VAL A 119 -2.80 35.34 8.38
CA VAL A 119 -2.21 34.97 9.67
C VAL A 119 -2.41 36.14 10.63
N SER A 120 -3.13 35.89 11.72
CA SER A 120 -3.36 36.89 12.76
C SER A 120 -2.07 37.29 13.49
N THR A 121 -1.93 38.55 13.82
CA THR A 121 -0.74 39.09 14.51
C THR A 121 -0.95 39.28 16.00
N ALA A 122 -2.22 39.36 16.45
CA ALA A 122 -2.59 39.55 17.85
C ALA A 122 -3.87 38.80 18.22
N ALA A 123 -4.04 38.51 19.50
CA ALA A 123 -5.32 38.03 20.03
C ALA A 123 -6.38 39.17 19.97
N GLY A 124 -7.59 38.81 19.59
CA GLY A 124 -8.70 39.75 19.43
C GLY A 124 -8.66 40.53 18.10
N GLU A 125 -7.72 40.21 17.21
CA GLU A 125 -7.72 40.73 15.83
C GLU A 125 -8.99 40.31 15.11
N THR A 126 -9.62 41.22 14.39
CA THR A 126 -10.91 40.99 13.71
C THR A 126 -10.78 41.19 12.21
N VAL A 127 -11.51 40.39 11.47
CA VAL A 127 -11.74 40.56 10.03
C VAL A 127 -13.24 40.59 9.78
N VAL A 128 -13.72 41.65 9.07
CA VAL A 128 -15.12 41.82 8.73
C VAL A 128 -15.31 41.67 7.23
N LEU A 129 -16.19 40.75 6.84
CA LEU A 129 -16.65 40.57 5.46
C LEU A 129 -17.97 41.31 5.27
N ASP A 130 -18.09 42.17 4.22
CA ASP A 130 -19.34 42.81 3.81
C ASP A 130 -19.91 42.06 2.60
N LEU A 131 -21.08 41.45 2.74
CA LEU A 131 -21.79 40.70 1.69
C LEU A 131 -22.61 41.62 0.76
N GLY A 132 -22.54 42.96 0.98
CA GLY A 132 -23.23 43.98 0.17
C GLY A 132 -24.68 44.19 0.55
N GLU A 133 -25.42 43.13 0.81
CA GLU A 133 -26.83 43.16 1.22
C GLU A 133 -27.10 42.15 2.35
N ASN A 134 -28.23 42.31 3.03
CA ASN A 134 -28.61 41.36 4.08
C ASN A 134 -28.93 40.01 3.45
N GLN A 135 -28.23 38.96 3.88
CA GLN A 135 -28.44 37.57 3.46
C GLN A 135 -29.19 36.82 4.55
N GLU A 136 -30.07 35.91 4.14
CA GLU A 136 -30.80 35.02 5.04
C GLU A 136 -30.39 33.55 4.74
N ASP A 137 -30.30 32.74 5.79
CA ASP A 137 -30.09 31.30 5.75
C ASP A 137 -28.84 30.90 4.93
N PHE A 138 -27.71 31.55 5.17
CA PHE A 138 -26.43 31.22 4.59
C PHE A 138 -25.54 30.46 5.58
N HIS A 139 -24.56 29.71 5.05
CA HIS A 139 -23.57 28.96 5.82
C HIS A 139 -22.18 29.56 5.61
N LEU A 140 -21.32 29.47 6.63
CA LEU A 140 -19.92 29.84 6.53
C LEU A 140 -19.07 28.61 6.33
N TYR A 141 -18.32 28.57 5.20
CA TYR A 141 -17.26 27.61 4.95
C TYR A 141 -15.91 28.28 5.19
N TYR A 142 -14.96 27.50 5.70
CA TYR A 142 -13.59 27.95 5.91
C TYR A 142 -12.60 26.84 5.64
N TYR A 143 -11.41 27.21 5.16
CA TYR A 143 -10.34 26.29 4.83
C TYR A 143 -9.17 26.46 5.79
N GLY A 144 -8.85 25.37 6.52
CA GLY A 144 -7.73 25.35 7.47
C GLY A 144 -6.40 25.17 6.77
N GLY A 145 -5.40 25.97 7.15
CA GLY A 145 -4.02 25.80 6.75
C GLY A 145 -3.29 24.74 7.61
N ILE A 146 -2.03 25.01 7.89
CA ILE A 146 -1.15 24.08 8.64
C ILE A 146 -1.15 24.33 10.15
N SER A 147 -1.57 25.49 10.62
CA SER A 147 -1.54 25.93 12.02
C SER A 147 -2.83 25.56 12.74
N ASP A 148 -2.74 25.36 14.06
CA ASP A 148 -3.92 25.33 14.92
C ASP A 148 -4.56 26.72 14.91
N THR A 149 -5.88 26.82 14.74
CA THR A 149 -6.58 28.10 14.64
C THR A 149 -7.89 28.02 15.41
N GLN A 150 -8.13 29.05 16.21
CA GLN A 150 -9.37 29.30 16.91
C GLN A 150 -9.85 30.70 16.58
N PHE A 151 -11.12 30.84 16.27
CA PHE A 151 -11.77 32.11 15.99
C PHE A 151 -13.26 32.04 16.32
N THR A 152 -13.89 33.18 16.54
CA THR A 152 -15.33 33.29 16.69
C THR A 152 -15.94 33.99 15.49
N VAL A 153 -17.18 33.66 15.19
CA VAL A 153 -17.98 34.24 14.10
C VAL A 153 -19.20 34.92 14.69
N ALA A 154 -19.43 36.16 14.30
CA ALA A 154 -20.64 36.89 14.61
C ALA A 154 -21.16 37.64 13.37
N THR A 155 -22.46 37.77 13.23
CA THR A 155 -23.12 38.45 12.12
C THR A 155 -23.79 39.76 12.55
N SER A 156 -23.91 40.70 11.63
CA SER A 156 -24.59 42.00 11.83
C SER A 156 -25.34 42.42 10.57
N VAL A 157 -26.42 43.17 10.73
CA VAL A 157 -27.17 43.78 9.64
C VAL A 157 -26.61 45.21 9.32
N ASP A 158 -26.19 45.91 10.37
CA ASP A 158 -25.78 47.32 10.31
C ASP A 158 -24.26 47.54 10.37
N GLY A 159 -23.49 46.51 10.73
CA GLY A 159 -22.02 46.57 10.91
C GLY A 159 -21.60 47.12 12.28
N GLU A 160 -22.54 47.54 13.13
CA GLU A 160 -22.31 48.11 14.47
C GLU A 160 -22.68 47.13 15.58
N SER A 161 -23.87 46.55 15.47
CA SER A 161 -24.41 45.59 16.46
C SER A 161 -24.27 44.17 15.99
N TYR A 162 -23.37 43.42 16.63
CA TYR A 162 -23.14 42.00 16.29
C TYR A 162 -23.91 41.07 17.23
N GLY A 163 -24.45 40.01 16.66
CA GLY A 163 -25.16 38.95 17.39
C GLY A 163 -24.25 38.09 18.25
N VAL A 164 -24.76 36.94 18.68
CA VAL A 164 -24.04 35.99 19.52
C VAL A 164 -22.84 35.42 18.74
N GLU A 165 -21.67 35.42 19.37
CA GLU A 165 -20.48 34.84 18.80
C GLU A 165 -20.53 33.30 18.84
N THR A 166 -20.24 32.66 17.72
CA THR A 166 -20.12 31.22 17.60
C THR A 166 -18.66 30.83 17.39
N GLY A 167 -18.13 29.97 18.24
CA GLY A 167 -16.78 29.49 18.14
C GLY A 167 -16.55 28.55 16.97
N ALA A 168 -15.48 28.74 16.27
CA ALA A 168 -14.96 27.84 15.25
C ALA A 168 -13.48 27.54 15.53
N PHE A 169 -13.09 26.31 15.38
CA PHE A 169 -11.69 25.95 15.53
C PHE A 169 -11.34 24.80 14.59
N PHE A 170 -10.09 24.72 14.22
CA PHE A 170 -9.48 23.51 13.68
C PHE A 170 -8.12 23.29 14.32
N ASP A 171 -7.86 22.03 14.63
CA ASP A 171 -6.58 21.61 15.15
C ASP A 171 -5.72 21.02 14.02
N ARG A 172 -4.56 20.50 14.39
CA ARG A 172 -3.63 19.86 13.44
C ARG A 172 -4.23 18.69 12.67
N GLY A 173 -5.30 18.08 13.16
CA GLY A 173 -6.04 17.01 12.49
C GLY A 173 -7.02 17.51 11.43
N GLU A 174 -7.27 18.82 11.39
CA GLU A 174 -8.21 19.44 10.43
C GLU A 174 -7.49 20.24 9.32
N CYS A 175 -6.16 20.15 9.24
CA CYS A 175 -5.36 20.89 8.26
C CYS A 175 -5.73 20.50 6.82
N PHE A 176 -5.65 21.50 5.92
CA PHE A 176 -5.95 21.38 4.49
C PHE A 176 -7.32 20.75 4.19
N LYS A 177 -8.32 21.20 4.93
CA LYS A 177 -9.71 20.78 4.81
C LYS A 177 -10.65 21.95 4.68
N TRP A 178 -11.69 21.79 3.85
CA TRP A 178 -12.87 22.63 3.92
C TRP A 178 -13.76 22.17 5.07
N LEU A 179 -14.07 23.10 5.96
CA LEU A 179 -14.97 22.91 7.09
C LEU A 179 -16.16 23.84 6.95
N ALA A 180 -17.30 23.45 7.50
CA ALA A 180 -18.47 24.33 7.67
C ALA A 180 -18.59 24.69 9.14
N LEU A 181 -19.05 25.91 9.41
CA LEU A 181 -19.41 26.33 10.77
C LEU A 181 -20.59 25.47 11.26
N ARG A 182 -20.38 24.76 12.36
CA ARG A 182 -21.33 23.78 12.92
C ARG A 182 -21.58 24.04 14.38
N GLU A 183 -22.73 23.58 14.84
CA GLU A 183 -23.02 23.54 16.27
C GLU A 183 -21.96 22.71 17.02
N PRO A 184 -21.43 23.22 18.14
CA PRO A 184 -20.50 22.47 18.96
C PRO A 184 -21.22 21.24 19.54
N THR A 185 -20.51 20.13 19.58
CA THR A 185 -20.93 18.94 20.32
C THR A 185 -20.17 18.88 21.64
N TYR A 186 -20.85 18.49 22.69
CA TYR A 186 -20.30 18.41 24.03
C TYR A 186 -20.16 16.94 24.44
N ASP A 187 -19.11 16.61 25.17
CA ASP A 187 -18.93 15.31 25.80
C ASP A 187 -19.85 15.12 27.00
N ALA A 188 -19.75 13.96 27.68
CA ALA A 188 -20.55 13.64 28.85
C ALA A 188 -20.30 14.60 30.04
N ASP A 189 -19.17 15.27 30.06
CA ASP A 189 -18.76 16.24 31.10
C ASP A 189 -19.12 17.69 30.73
N GLY A 190 -19.76 17.91 29.56
CA GLY A 190 -20.18 19.23 29.08
C GLY A 190 -19.03 20.05 28.49
N VAL A 191 -17.90 19.43 28.16
CA VAL A 191 -16.78 20.07 27.47
C VAL A 191 -16.98 19.96 25.96
N ALA A 192 -16.70 21.03 25.22
CA ALA A 192 -16.80 21.01 23.75
C ALA A 192 -15.89 19.92 23.17
N ALA A 193 -16.50 18.89 22.59
CA ALA A 193 -15.82 17.69 22.05
C ALA A 193 -15.59 17.77 20.54
N GLY A 194 -16.01 18.88 19.90
CA GLY A 194 -15.88 19.10 18.48
C GLY A 194 -17.09 19.87 17.90
N ALA A 195 -17.07 20.08 16.60
CA ALA A 195 -18.16 20.72 15.84
C ALA A 195 -18.76 19.71 14.84
N SER A 196 -19.45 18.68 15.36
CA SER A 196 -20.10 17.64 14.55
C SER A 196 -21.62 17.75 14.49
N GLY A 197 -22.19 18.81 15.09
CA GLY A 197 -23.61 19.14 15.02
C GLY A 197 -24.08 19.58 13.63
N GLY A 198 -25.31 20.09 13.50
CA GLY A 198 -25.82 20.65 12.27
C GLY A 198 -25.02 21.86 11.79
N MET A 199 -25.05 22.16 10.48
CA MET A 199 -24.52 23.42 9.98
C MET A 199 -25.32 24.57 10.57
N ILE A 200 -24.64 25.63 10.99
CA ILE A 200 -25.27 26.82 11.53
C ILE A 200 -25.72 27.68 10.35
N ALA A 201 -27.02 27.99 10.34
CA ALA A 201 -27.59 29.00 9.45
C ALA A 201 -27.34 30.38 10.03
N LEU A 202 -26.74 31.27 9.23
CA LEU A 202 -26.41 32.62 9.59
C LEU A 202 -27.30 33.59 8.84
N ASN A 203 -27.55 34.77 9.47
CA ASN A 203 -28.31 35.85 8.87
C ASN A 203 -27.57 37.17 9.10
N GLY A 204 -27.48 38.03 8.11
CA GLY A 204 -26.81 39.34 8.23
C GLY A 204 -26.14 39.79 6.94
N ARG A 205 -25.67 41.02 6.91
CA ARG A 205 -24.85 41.57 5.85
C ARG A 205 -23.38 41.47 6.16
N TYR A 206 -23.02 41.68 7.41
CA TYR A 206 -21.62 41.70 7.85
C TYR A 206 -21.30 40.41 8.63
N VAL A 207 -20.17 39.79 8.32
CA VAL A 207 -19.65 38.62 9.03
C VAL A 207 -18.32 39.02 9.66
N ARG A 208 -18.24 39.01 10.99
CA ARG A 208 -17.03 39.28 11.73
C ARG A 208 -16.39 38.00 12.20
N LEU A 209 -15.11 37.84 11.87
CA LEU A 209 -14.23 36.82 12.40
C LEU A 209 -13.36 37.45 13.48
N THR A 210 -13.24 36.84 14.66
CA THR A 210 -12.36 37.32 15.74
C THR A 210 -11.39 36.20 16.09
N PHE A 211 -10.10 36.45 15.90
CA PHE A 211 -9.05 35.46 16.15
C PHE A 211 -8.61 35.44 17.60
N ASP A 212 -8.55 34.26 18.23
CA ASP A 212 -8.25 34.12 19.67
C ASP A 212 -6.77 34.28 20.00
N GLY A 213 -5.87 34.16 19.02
CA GLY A 213 -4.44 34.24 19.24
C GLY A 213 -3.63 34.76 18.06
N ALA A 214 -2.43 35.24 18.33
CA ALA A 214 -1.45 35.53 17.30
C ALA A 214 -0.93 34.22 16.65
N GLY A 215 -0.76 34.23 15.33
CA GLY A 215 -0.31 33.07 14.55
C GLY A 215 -1.42 32.11 14.14
N SER A 216 -2.68 32.42 14.43
CA SER A 216 -3.82 31.71 13.87
C SER A 216 -3.90 31.93 12.35
N ALA A 217 -3.86 30.87 11.57
CA ALA A 217 -3.83 30.93 10.11
C ALA A 217 -5.11 30.34 9.50
N LEU A 218 -5.80 31.14 8.71
CA LEU A 218 -6.98 30.75 7.96
C LEU A 218 -6.74 31.07 6.47
N TRP A 219 -6.92 30.08 5.60
CA TRP A 219 -6.51 30.25 4.20
C TRP A 219 -7.62 30.78 3.32
N GLU A 220 -8.85 30.33 3.53
CA GLU A 220 -9.99 30.83 2.73
C GLU A 220 -11.26 30.77 3.55
N VAL A 221 -12.16 31.73 3.33
CA VAL A 221 -13.49 31.80 3.94
C VAL A 221 -14.53 32.15 2.89
N ALA A 222 -15.67 31.49 2.93
CA ALA A 222 -16.77 31.77 2.03
C ALA A 222 -18.13 31.75 2.75
N ALA A 223 -18.98 32.72 2.44
CA ALA A 223 -20.42 32.65 2.70
C ALA A 223 -21.08 31.87 1.56
N VAL A 224 -21.91 30.88 1.87
CA VAL A 224 -22.51 29.94 0.89
C VAL A 224 -24.01 29.87 1.12
N ASP A 225 -24.81 30.07 0.07
CA ASP A 225 -26.27 29.97 0.15
C ASP A 225 -26.75 28.52 0.38
N GLY A 226 -28.06 28.34 0.64
CA GLY A 226 -28.68 27.05 0.85
C GLY A 226 -28.56 26.07 -0.35
N ASN A 227 -28.13 26.55 -1.53
CA ASN A 227 -27.89 25.76 -2.73
C ASN A 227 -26.39 25.43 -2.96
N GLY A 228 -25.51 25.82 -2.04
CA GLY A 228 -24.06 25.62 -2.17
C GLY A 228 -23.35 26.64 -3.06
N ARG A 229 -23.97 27.77 -3.39
CA ARG A 229 -23.37 28.86 -4.20
C ARG A 229 -22.71 29.87 -3.32
N VAL A 230 -21.52 30.30 -3.72
CA VAL A 230 -20.77 31.36 -3.02
C VAL A 230 -21.49 32.68 -3.14
N ILE A 231 -21.69 33.35 -2.01
CA ILE A 231 -22.18 34.75 -1.91
C ILE A 231 -20.96 35.66 -2.02
N PRO A 232 -20.87 36.53 -3.03
CA PRO A 232 -19.68 37.36 -3.23
C PRO A 232 -19.48 38.34 -2.06
N VAL A 233 -18.26 38.41 -1.54
CA VAL A 233 -17.85 39.43 -0.57
C VAL A 233 -17.55 40.73 -1.33
N GLN A 234 -18.21 41.84 -0.96
CA GLN A 234 -18.05 43.13 -1.62
C GLN A 234 -16.91 43.97 -1.04
N ALA A 235 -16.64 43.78 0.24
CA ALA A 235 -15.54 44.44 0.92
C ALA A 235 -15.05 43.61 2.10
N ILE A 236 -13.78 43.76 2.43
CA ILE A 236 -13.14 43.10 3.57
C ILE A 236 -12.26 44.11 4.30
N ALA A 237 -12.28 44.08 5.63
CA ALA A 237 -11.46 44.94 6.46
C ALA A 237 -10.97 44.22 7.68
N ALA A 238 -9.70 44.43 8.05
CA ALA A 238 -9.10 43.89 9.28
C ALA A 238 -8.86 45.03 10.27
N SER A 239 -8.98 44.73 11.57
CA SER A 239 -8.67 45.66 12.67
C SER A 239 -8.06 44.96 13.86
N GLY A 240 -7.32 45.71 14.70
CA GLY A 240 -6.65 45.12 15.88
C GLY A 240 -5.32 44.43 15.60
N ALA A 241 -4.85 44.45 14.36
CA ALA A 241 -3.57 43.86 13.97
C ALA A 241 -2.39 44.73 14.48
N VAL A 242 -1.24 44.09 14.72
CA VAL A 242 0.01 44.78 15.06
C VAL A 242 0.53 45.52 13.83
N GLU A 243 0.75 46.83 13.97
CA GLU A 243 1.22 47.70 12.89
C GLU A 243 2.53 47.18 12.28
N GLY A 244 2.60 47.14 10.95
CA GLY A 244 3.75 46.62 10.19
C GLY A 244 3.90 45.11 10.14
N ARG A 245 2.98 44.34 10.74
CA ARG A 245 2.93 42.89 10.67
C ARG A 245 1.62 42.34 10.07
N ALA A 246 0.64 43.19 9.89
CA ALA A 246 -0.67 42.76 9.37
C ALA A 246 -0.54 42.10 8.00
N ALA A 247 -1.15 40.95 7.86
CA ALA A 247 -1.35 40.29 6.57
C ALA A 247 -2.46 41.00 5.79
N ASP A 248 -2.49 40.82 4.48
CA ASP A 248 -3.58 41.31 3.65
C ASP A 248 -4.86 40.49 3.94
N PRO A 249 -5.95 41.06 4.42
CA PRO A 249 -7.19 40.35 4.68
C PRO A 249 -7.82 39.78 3.39
N ASN A 250 -7.49 40.34 2.21
CA ASN A 250 -7.97 39.79 0.94
C ASN A 250 -7.52 38.34 0.70
N ALA A 251 -6.42 37.87 1.31
CA ALA A 251 -6.00 36.50 1.27
C ALA A 251 -6.98 35.49 1.92
N LEU A 252 -8.07 35.94 2.51
CA LEU A 252 -9.19 35.12 2.98
C LEU A 252 -10.28 34.88 1.93
N ILE A 253 -10.25 35.63 0.82
CA ILE A 253 -11.31 35.63 -0.20
C ILE A 253 -10.78 35.68 -1.63
N ASP A 254 -9.47 35.51 -1.85
CA ASP A 254 -8.83 35.62 -3.17
C ASP A 254 -8.93 34.35 -4.03
N GLU A 255 -9.34 33.24 -3.44
CA GLU A 255 -9.43 31.93 -4.11
C GLU A 255 -10.84 31.32 -4.06
N GLN A 256 -11.88 32.16 -4.14
CA GLN A 256 -13.31 31.78 -4.05
C GLN A 256 -13.74 30.75 -5.12
N ASP A 257 -13.00 30.62 -6.22
CA ASP A 257 -13.25 29.58 -7.23
C ASP A 257 -12.84 28.16 -6.78
N THR A 258 -12.20 28.05 -5.60
CA THR A 258 -11.84 26.78 -4.97
C THR A 258 -12.90 26.28 -3.99
N VAL A 259 -13.90 27.11 -3.64
CA VAL A 259 -14.94 26.78 -2.67
C VAL A 259 -15.82 25.66 -3.22
N PRO A 260 -15.93 24.52 -2.52
CA PRO A 260 -16.75 23.42 -2.99
C PRO A 260 -18.23 23.67 -2.71
N GLU A 261 -19.09 23.12 -3.55
CA GLU A 261 -20.53 23.06 -3.26
C GLU A 261 -20.79 22.32 -1.93
N LYS A 262 -20.01 21.29 -1.65
CA LYS A 262 -19.99 20.53 -0.39
C LYS A 262 -18.57 20.09 -0.04
N PRO A 263 -18.12 20.24 1.22
CA PRO A 263 -16.89 19.65 1.70
C PRO A 263 -16.91 18.11 1.59
N THR A 264 -15.98 17.56 0.81
CA THR A 264 -15.84 16.11 0.61
C THR A 264 -14.35 15.69 0.60
N TYR A 265 -14.08 14.39 0.47
CA TYR A 265 -12.71 13.90 0.29
C TYR A 265 -12.04 14.49 -0.97
N GLU A 266 -12.81 14.91 -1.98
CA GLU A 266 -12.26 15.47 -3.22
C GLU A 266 -11.58 16.82 -3.01
N ASN A 267 -11.97 17.58 -1.99
CA ASN A 267 -11.45 18.92 -1.70
C ASN A 267 -10.79 19.06 -0.33
N SER A 268 -10.64 17.96 0.41
CA SER A 268 -10.13 17.95 1.78
C SER A 268 -9.27 16.73 2.05
N MET A 269 -8.33 16.85 2.99
CA MET A 269 -7.61 15.70 3.54
C MET A 269 -8.55 14.79 4.32
N TYR A 270 -8.26 13.51 4.32
CA TYR A 270 -8.92 12.53 5.17
C TYR A 270 -7.92 11.50 5.70
N PHE A 271 -8.24 10.87 6.82
CA PHE A 271 -7.44 9.84 7.48
C PHE A 271 -5.96 10.27 7.64
N ASP A 272 -5.00 9.41 7.31
CA ASP A 272 -3.57 9.65 7.50
C ASP A 272 -2.95 10.68 6.52
N GLU A 273 -3.73 11.27 5.60
CA GLU A 273 -3.24 12.36 4.75
C GLU A 273 -2.79 13.56 5.57
N ILE A 274 -3.46 13.82 6.70
CA ILE A 274 -3.12 14.88 7.67
C ILE A 274 -1.70 14.74 8.26
N TYR A 275 -1.13 13.53 8.22
CA TYR A 275 0.25 13.25 8.64
C TYR A 275 1.21 13.29 7.46
N HIS A 276 0.90 12.53 6.41
CA HIS A 276 1.86 12.27 5.34
C HIS A 276 1.87 13.35 4.26
N ALA A 277 0.72 13.79 3.76
CA ALA A 277 0.64 14.85 2.77
C ALA A 277 0.99 16.22 3.38
N ARG A 278 0.58 16.48 4.63
CA ARG A 278 1.04 17.62 5.41
C ARG A 278 2.58 17.66 5.49
N THR A 279 3.20 16.53 5.84
CA THR A 279 4.68 16.45 5.86
C THR A 279 5.28 16.64 4.47
N GLY A 280 4.59 16.23 3.40
CA GLY A 280 4.97 16.54 2.03
C GLY A 280 5.04 18.06 1.79
N TYR A 281 4.04 18.81 2.25
CA TYR A 281 4.03 20.27 2.23
C TYR A 281 5.17 20.87 3.07
N GLU A 282 5.34 20.39 4.30
CA GLU A 282 6.42 20.83 5.21
C GLU A 282 7.80 20.64 4.57
N HIS A 283 8.03 19.51 3.88
CA HIS A 283 9.27 19.24 3.15
C HIS A 283 9.47 20.17 1.95
N ALA A 284 8.42 20.46 1.19
CA ALA A 284 8.48 21.38 0.05
C ALA A 284 8.86 22.81 0.48
N HIS A 285 8.38 23.24 1.65
CA HIS A 285 8.60 24.58 2.18
C HIS A 285 9.68 24.69 3.26
N SER A 286 10.46 23.61 3.48
CA SER A 286 11.52 23.57 4.51
C SER A 286 11.01 23.90 5.92
N LEU A 287 9.79 23.50 6.25
CA LEU A 287 9.19 23.66 7.56
C LEU A 287 9.53 22.50 8.50
N HIS A 288 9.44 22.74 9.80
CA HIS A 288 9.64 21.67 10.78
C HIS A 288 8.61 20.55 10.61
N THR A 289 9.10 19.33 10.47
CA THR A 289 8.31 18.15 10.18
C THR A 289 7.46 17.74 11.38
N TYR A 290 6.15 17.68 11.18
CA TYR A 290 5.19 17.21 12.19
C TYR A 290 5.26 15.69 12.38
N GLU A 291 5.16 14.93 11.28
CA GLU A 291 5.17 13.47 11.33
C GLU A 291 6.59 12.92 11.12
N THR A 292 7.21 12.43 12.21
CA THR A 292 8.57 11.88 12.22
C THR A 292 8.61 10.39 12.56
N THR A 293 7.46 9.72 12.66
CA THR A 293 7.37 8.31 13.11
C THR A 293 7.65 7.29 11.99
N HIS A 294 7.86 7.77 10.77
CA HIS A 294 8.18 6.94 9.60
C HIS A 294 9.31 7.57 8.77
N PRO A 295 10.09 6.75 8.03
CA PRO A 295 11.10 7.25 7.11
C PRO A 295 10.52 8.23 6.06
N PRO A 296 11.31 9.19 5.56
CA PRO A 296 10.76 10.32 4.81
C PRO A 296 10.51 10.07 3.33
N LEU A 297 11.11 9.06 2.68
CA LEU A 297 11.13 8.98 1.20
C LEU A 297 9.74 9.02 0.55
N GLY A 298 8.75 8.34 1.13
CA GLY A 298 7.38 8.38 0.60
C GLY A 298 6.79 9.79 0.63
N LYS A 299 7.07 10.54 1.71
CA LYS A 299 6.66 11.94 1.88
C LYS A 299 7.45 12.88 0.95
N VAL A 300 8.71 12.56 0.64
CA VAL A 300 9.51 13.29 -0.36
C VAL A 300 8.91 13.18 -1.76
N PHE A 301 8.40 12.01 -2.15
CA PHE A 301 7.69 11.88 -3.43
C PHE A 301 6.40 12.72 -3.48
N MET A 302 5.68 12.81 -2.36
CA MET A 302 4.51 13.70 -2.25
C MET A 302 4.94 15.16 -2.32
N SER A 303 6.03 15.55 -1.65
CA SER A 303 6.53 16.93 -1.68
C SER A 303 6.89 17.40 -3.09
N TRP A 304 7.48 16.54 -3.92
CA TRP A 304 7.77 16.87 -5.33
C TRP A 304 6.49 17.12 -6.14
N CYS A 305 5.44 16.35 -5.87
CA CYS A 305 4.16 16.56 -6.55
C CYS A 305 3.47 17.85 -6.07
N ILE A 306 3.54 18.15 -4.78
CA ILE A 306 3.01 19.38 -4.17
C ILE A 306 3.77 20.61 -4.70
N ASP A 307 5.09 20.54 -4.78
CA ASP A 307 5.92 21.63 -5.31
C ASP A 307 5.61 21.91 -6.78
N LEU A 308 5.32 20.88 -7.57
CA LEU A 308 5.02 21.00 -9.00
C LEU A 308 3.58 21.45 -9.30
N MET A 309 2.59 21.04 -8.51
CA MET A 309 1.15 21.18 -8.81
C MET A 309 0.37 21.97 -7.77
N GLY A 310 1.05 22.54 -6.75
CA GLY A 310 0.43 23.20 -5.61
C GLY A 310 -0.10 22.22 -4.56
N MET A 311 -0.48 22.75 -3.38
CA MET A 311 -1.06 21.99 -2.28
C MET A 311 -2.52 21.66 -2.56
N THR A 312 -2.78 20.70 -3.43
CA THR A 312 -4.13 20.30 -3.87
C THR A 312 -4.39 18.81 -3.59
N PRO A 313 -5.64 18.39 -3.38
CA PRO A 313 -6.01 16.99 -3.19
C PRO A 313 -5.47 16.06 -4.29
N PHE A 314 -5.52 16.50 -5.53
CA PHE A 314 -4.95 15.76 -6.64
C PHE A 314 -3.43 15.61 -6.50
N ALA A 315 -2.72 16.70 -6.19
CA ALA A 315 -1.26 16.72 -6.11
C ALA A 315 -0.73 15.79 -5.02
N TRP A 316 -1.25 15.88 -3.80
CA TRP A 316 -0.73 15.04 -2.70
C TRP A 316 -1.06 13.56 -2.85
N ARG A 317 -2.14 13.18 -3.60
CA ARG A 317 -2.49 11.78 -3.90
C ARG A 317 -1.78 11.23 -5.12
N PHE A 318 -1.29 12.10 -6.01
CA PHE A 318 -0.72 11.72 -7.31
C PHE A 318 0.43 10.70 -7.18
N ALA A 319 1.40 10.94 -6.28
CA ALA A 319 2.56 10.05 -6.12
C ALA A 319 2.18 8.62 -5.72
N GLY A 320 1.23 8.47 -4.78
CA GLY A 320 0.68 7.17 -4.36
C GLY A 320 -0.06 6.48 -5.51
N THR A 321 -0.89 7.24 -6.23
CA THR A 321 -1.67 6.73 -7.38
C THR A 321 -0.76 6.27 -8.52
N LEU A 322 0.25 7.06 -8.88
CA LEU A 322 1.26 6.66 -9.87
C LEU A 322 2.00 5.38 -9.46
N THR A 323 2.32 5.26 -8.17
CA THR A 323 2.93 4.05 -7.62
C THR A 323 2.02 2.83 -7.80
N GLY A 324 0.71 2.97 -7.54
CA GLY A 324 -0.28 1.91 -7.78
C GLY A 324 -0.38 1.52 -9.26
N ILE A 325 -0.35 2.49 -10.16
CA ILE A 325 -0.32 2.24 -11.61
C ILE A 325 0.93 1.43 -12.00
N LEU A 326 2.10 1.77 -11.46
CA LEU A 326 3.35 1.06 -11.72
C LEU A 326 3.39 -0.36 -11.14
N MET A 327 2.57 -0.66 -10.13
CA MET A 327 2.45 -2.03 -9.61
C MET A 327 1.87 -3.01 -10.63
N ILE A 328 1.03 -2.56 -11.57
CA ILE A 328 0.43 -3.42 -12.59
C ILE A 328 1.48 -4.03 -13.54
N PRO A 329 2.35 -3.24 -14.21
CA PRO A 329 3.44 -3.81 -14.98
C PRO A 329 4.46 -4.56 -14.09
N ALA A 330 4.68 -4.12 -12.85
CA ALA A 330 5.62 -4.78 -11.94
C ALA A 330 5.18 -6.22 -11.61
N ILE A 331 3.91 -6.45 -11.26
CA ILE A 331 3.41 -7.81 -10.99
C ILE A 331 3.38 -8.67 -12.27
N TYR A 332 3.05 -8.06 -13.43
CA TYR A 332 3.10 -8.76 -14.71
C TYR A 332 4.51 -9.29 -14.99
N LEU A 333 5.52 -8.43 -14.85
CA LEU A 333 6.92 -8.78 -15.07
C LEU A 333 7.43 -9.80 -14.05
N LEU A 334 7.05 -9.66 -12.77
CA LEU A 334 7.40 -10.62 -11.74
C LEU A 334 6.78 -11.99 -12.02
N ALA A 335 5.50 -12.06 -12.40
CA ALA A 335 4.84 -13.28 -12.80
C ALA A 335 5.48 -13.90 -14.06
N MET A 336 5.84 -13.06 -15.07
CA MET A 336 6.57 -13.52 -16.25
C MET A 336 7.95 -14.07 -15.90
N GLN A 337 8.67 -13.44 -14.96
CA GLN A 337 9.97 -13.92 -14.51
C GLN A 337 9.86 -15.27 -13.79
N LEU A 338 8.79 -15.48 -13.02
CA LEU A 338 8.58 -16.70 -12.24
C LEU A 338 7.93 -17.83 -13.06
N ILE A 339 6.85 -17.53 -13.78
CA ILE A 339 5.97 -18.54 -14.39
C ILE A 339 6.23 -18.70 -15.90
N LYS A 340 6.78 -17.65 -16.54
CA LYS A 340 7.18 -17.61 -17.97
C LYS A 340 6.06 -17.91 -18.96
N ARG A 341 4.83 -17.49 -18.65
CA ARG A 341 3.67 -17.63 -19.51
C ARG A 341 2.78 -16.41 -19.44
N THR A 342 2.52 -15.78 -20.59
CA THR A 342 1.64 -14.60 -20.77
C THR A 342 0.33 -14.71 -20.00
N ARG A 343 -0.35 -15.86 -20.10
CA ARG A 343 -1.66 -16.08 -19.47
C ARG A 343 -1.63 -15.84 -17.95
N TRP A 344 -0.62 -16.38 -17.26
CA TRP A 344 -0.52 -16.28 -15.81
C TRP A 344 -0.03 -14.91 -15.35
N ALA A 345 0.80 -14.26 -16.17
CA ALA A 345 1.19 -12.88 -15.93
C ALA A 345 0.00 -11.92 -16.11
N ALA A 346 -0.79 -12.12 -17.16
CA ALA A 346 -2.00 -11.36 -17.40
C ALA A 346 -3.03 -11.56 -16.27
N LEU A 347 -3.23 -12.81 -15.81
CA LEU A 347 -4.09 -13.08 -14.65
C LEU A 347 -3.60 -12.36 -13.41
N SER A 348 -2.29 -12.40 -13.11
CA SER A 348 -1.74 -11.73 -11.93
C SER A 348 -1.96 -10.23 -11.97
N ALA A 349 -1.72 -9.59 -13.12
CA ALA A 349 -1.95 -8.16 -13.29
C ALA A 349 -3.44 -7.80 -13.18
N LEU A 350 -4.34 -8.61 -13.78
CA LEU A 350 -5.79 -8.39 -13.71
C LEU A 350 -6.31 -8.53 -12.28
N LEU A 351 -5.87 -9.54 -11.52
CA LEU A 351 -6.28 -9.72 -10.13
C LEU A 351 -5.82 -8.55 -9.24
N LEU A 352 -4.62 -7.99 -9.48
CA LEU A 352 -4.17 -6.80 -8.77
C LEU A 352 -4.97 -5.55 -9.19
N THR A 353 -5.29 -5.40 -10.48
CA THR A 353 -6.15 -4.33 -11.00
C THR A 353 -7.54 -4.36 -10.35
N ALA A 354 -8.07 -5.55 -10.09
CA ALA A 354 -9.39 -5.75 -9.48
C ALA A 354 -9.35 -5.89 -7.95
N ASP A 355 -8.22 -5.59 -7.28
CA ASP A 355 -8.15 -5.66 -5.83
C ASP A 355 -8.51 -4.33 -5.17
N CYS A 356 -9.48 -4.37 -4.23
CA CYS A 356 -9.97 -3.17 -3.56
C CYS A 356 -8.90 -2.54 -2.64
N MET A 357 -8.08 -3.34 -1.95
CA MET A 357 -6.99 -2.83 -1.13
C MET A 357 -5.95 -2.08 -1.97
N HIS A 358 -5.55 -2.64 -3.10
CA HIS A 358 -4.64 -1.99 -4.03
C HIS A 358 -5.22 -0.65 -4.50
N PHE A 359 -6.50 -0.63 -4.88
CA PHE A 359 -7.17 0.57 -5.37
C PHE A 359 -7.27 1.65 -4.28
N THR A 360 -7.80 1.32 -3.11
CA THR A 360 -7.99 2.29 -2.02
C THR A 360 -6.65 2.80 -1.49
N GLN A 361 -5.71 1.87 -1.20
CA GLN A 361 -4.44 2.23 -0.55
C GLN A 361 -3.49 3.03 -1.44
N THR A 362 -3.64 2.98 -2.74
CA THR A 362 -2.82 3.77 -3.67
C THR A 362 -3.45 5.11 -4.05
N ARG A 363 -4.74 5.33 -3.74
CA ARG A 363 -5.43 6.60 -4.00
C ARG A 363 -5.43 7.57 -2.81
N ILE A 364 -5.07 7.12 -1.63
CA ILE A 364 -4.87 7.96 -0.45
C ILE A 364 -3.39 8.36 -0.35
N ALA A 365 -3.12 9.57 0.13
CA ALA A 365 -1.75 10.04 0.34
C ALA A 365 -1.13 9.47 1.62
N THR A 366 -0.88 8.16 1.60
CA THR A 366 -0.13 7.44 2.64
C THR A 366 1.17 6.87 2.08
N ILE A 367 2.06 6.46 2.96
CA ILE A 367 3.39 5.94 2.55
C ILE A 367 3.39 4.45 2.23
N ASP A 368 2.28 3.74 2.37
CA ASP A 368 2.21 2.27 2.26
C ASP A 368 2.40 1.74 0.84
N SER A 369 1.98 2.49 -0.16
CA SER A 369 2.07 2.08 -1.58
C SER A 369 3.52 1.97 -2.07
N PHE A 370 4.39 2.89 -1.66
CA PHE A 370 5.79 2.94 -2.13
C PHE A 370 6.59 1.69 -1.79
N PRO A 371 6.67 1.24 -0.53
CA PRO A 371 7.43 0.04 -0.19
C PRO A 371 6.86 -1.21 -0.87
N VAL A 372 5.55 -1.31 -1.12
CA VAL A 372 4.97 -2.48 -1.80
C VAL A 372 5.45 -2.56 -3.25
N LEU A 373 5.43 -1.45 -4.01
CA LEU A 373 6.01 -1.42 -5.35
C LEU A 373 7.49 -1.82 -5.33
N PHE A 374 8.27 -1.19 -4.44
CA PHE A 374 9.71 -1.45 -4.37
C PHE A 374 10.02 -2.89 -3.95
N MET A 375 9.21 -3.47 -3.05
CA MET A 375 9.32 -4.89 -2.70
C MET A 375 9.04 -5.80 -3.90
N MET A 376 8.02 -5.53 -4.70
CA MET A 376 7.75 -6.29 -5.93
C MET A 376 8.94 -6.26 -6.88
N VAL A 377 9.54 -5.08 -7.09
CA VAL A 377 10.67 -4.88 -8.01
C VAL A 377 11.96 -5.50 -7.46
N MET A 378 12.26 -5.39 -6.17
CA MET A 378 13.44 -6.04 -5.60
C MET A 378 13.36 -7.56 -5.68
N PHE A 379 12.17 -8.15 -5.47
CA PHE A 379 11.95 -9.60 -5.66
C PHE A 379 12.02 -10.01 -7.13
N LEU A 380 11.58 -9.16 -8.07
CA LEU A 380 11.75 -9.39 -9.51
C LEU A 380 13.24 -9.55 -9.88
N PHE A 381 14.08 -8.64 -9.43
CA PHE A 381 15.52 -8.69 -9.72
C PHE A 381 16.22 -9.82 -8.97
N MET A 382 15.84 -10.12 -7.72
CA MET A 382 16.34 -11.29 -7.00
C MET A 382 15.94 -12.58 -7.71
N ALA A 383 14.70 -12.71 -8.17
CA ALA A 383 14.23 -13.85 -8.96
C ALA A 383 15.04 -14.00 -10.27
N ARG A 384 15.39 -12.88 -10.91
CA ARG A 384 16.26 -12.91 -12.07
C ARG A 384 17.64 -13.43 -11.72
N TRP A 385 18.28 -12.93 -10.66
CA TRP A 385 19.59 -13.39 -10.21
C TRP A 385 19.61 -14.86 -9.83
N MET A 386 18.60 -15.37 -9.13
CA MET A 386 18.49 -16.77 -8.75
C MET A 386 18.48 -17.74 -9.95
N GLN A 387 18.12 -17.25 -11.13
CA GLN A 387 18.09 -18.00 -12.38
C GLN A 387 19.39 -17.85 -13.19
N MET A 388 20.37 -17.11 -12.67
CA MET A 388 21.67 -16.91 -13.31
C MET A 388 22.76 -17.78 -12.63
N SER A 389 23.86 -17.98 -13.36
CA SER A 389 25.05 -18.64 -12.85
C SER A 389 26.31 -17.93 -13.36
N PHE A 390 27.17 -17.53 -12.46
CA PHE A 390 28.45 -16.95 -12.81
C PHE A 390 29.44 -17.96 -13.39
N TYR A 391 29.11 -19.25 -13.44
CA TYR A 391 29.88 -20.24 -14.17
C TYR A 391 29.72 -20.12 -15.68
N HIS A 392 28.52 -19.74 -16.14
CA HIS A 392 28.16 -19.63 -17.56
C HIS A 392 28.13 -18.20 -18.09
N GLN A 393 28.09 -17.22 -17.19
CA GLN A 393 27.97 -15.79 -17.56
C GLN A 393 29.13 -14.99 -17.00
N LYS A 394 29.42 -13.84 -17.64
CA LYS A 394 30.37 -12.87 -17.09
C LYS A 394 29.85 -12.37 -15.74
N LEU A 395 30.72 -12.29 -14.73
CA LEU A 395 30.35 -11.93 -13.35
C LEU A 395 29.54 -10.63 -13.27
N TRP A 396 29.98 -9.57 -13.97
CA TRP A 396 29.29 -8.29 -13.94
C TRP A 396 27.81 -8.39 -14.39
N LYS A 397 27.48 -9.28 -15.36
CA LYS A 397 26.10 -9.50 -15.79
C LYS A 397 25.23 -10.11 -14.69
N THR A 398 25.82 -10.90 -13.80
CA THR A 398 25.10 -11.46 -12.64
C THR A 398 24.99 -10.46 -11.50
N LEU A 399 25.88 -9.49 -11.42
CA LEU A 399 25.85 -8.44 -10.39
C LEU A 399 24.78 -7.37 -10.66
N VAL A 400 24.44 -7.08 -11.93
CA VAL A 400 23.45 -6.06 -12.30
C VAL A 400 22.08 -6.29 -11.61
N PRO A 401 21.44 -7.48 -11.68
CA PRO A 401 20.17 -7.68 -10.96
C PRO A 401 20.32 -7.65 -9.44
N LEU A 402 21.46 -8.04 -8.87
CA LEU A 402 21.71 -7.87 -7.43
C LEU A 402 21.78 -6.39 -7.04
N PHE A 403 22.50 -5.58 -7.83
CA PHE A 403 22.54 -4.13 -7.61
C PHE A 403 21.14 -3.51 -7.67
N ALA A 404 20.37 -3.81 -8.71
CA ALA A 404 19.00 -3.32 -8.83
C ALA A 404 18.13 -3.78 -7.65
N SER A 405 18.25 -5.05 -7.22
CA SER A 405 17.53 -5.54 -6.03
C SER A 405 17.91 -4.77 -4.77
N GLY A 406 19.19 -4.44 -4.57
CA GLY A 406 19.69 -3.65 -3.44
C GLY A 406 19.19 -2.20 -3.46
N VAL A 407 19.17 -1.56 -4.65
CA VAL A 407 18.61 -0.19 -4.82
C VAL A 407 17.14 -0.17 -4.40
N PHE A 408 16.31 -1.08 -4.95
CA PHE A 408 14.89 -1.12 -4.62
C PHE A 408 14.62 -1.54 -3.17
N MET A 409 15.49 -2.35 -2.56
CA MET A 409 15.45 -2.61 -1.13
C MET A 409 15.71 -1.32 -0.33
N GLY A 410 16.71 -0.52 -0.71
CA GLY A 410 16.99 0.77 -0.08
C GLY A 410 15.81 1.74 -0.19
N LEU A 411 15.19 1.84 -1.36
CA LEU A 411 14.00 2.66 -1.59
C LEU A 411 12.81 2.18 -0.74
N ALA A 412 12.60 0.85 -0.60
CA ALA A 412 11.54 0.30 0.23
C ALA A 412 11.74 0.66 1.71
N ILE A 413 12.96 0.47 2.24
CA ILE A 413 13.29 0.78 3.64
C ILE A 413 13.20 2.28 3.91
N ALA A 414 13.66 3.12 2.99
CA ALA A 414 13.59 4.57 3.12
C ALA A 414 12.15 5.12 3.03
N SER A 415 11.20 4.35 2.49
CA SER A 415 9.78 4.71 2.46
C SER A 415 9.03 4.24 3.72
N LYS A 416 9.26 3.00 4.17
CA LYS A 416 8.67 2.42 5.39
C LYS A 416 9.47 1.20 5.86
N TRP A 417 9.63 1.01 7.16
CA TRP A 417 10.44 -0.08 7.71
C TRP A 417 9.95 -1.51 7.38
N ILE A 418 8.76 -1.66 6.82
CA ILE A 418 8.32 -2.94 6.25
C ILE A 418 9.28 -3.44 5.16
N GLY A 419 10.02 -2.56 4.50
CA GLY A 419 11.10 -2.90 3.57
C GLY A 419 12.18 -3.78 4.20
N CYS A 420 12.45 -3.63 5.52
CA CYS A 420 13.38 -4.48 6.25
C CYS A 420 12.91 -5.94 6.30
N TYR A 421 11.61 -6.16 6.39
CA TYR A 421 11.04 -7.51 6.39
C TYR A 421 11.30 -8.20 5.03
N GLY A 422 11.09 -7.45 3.94
CA GLY A 422 11.44 -7.92 2.60
C GLY A 422 12.93 -8.19 2.43
N ALA A 423 13.81 -7.39 3.05
CA ALA A 423 15.26 -7.58 3.01
C ALA A 423 15.69 -8.93 3.63
N VAL A 424 15.04 -9.35 4.72
CA VAL A 424 15.25 -10.70 5.30
C VAL A 424 14.90 -11.79 4.28
N GLY A 425 13.77 -11.62 3.56
CA GLY A 425 13.40 -12.55 2.48
C GLY A 425 14.43 -12.60 1.36
N LEU A 426 14.98 -11.44 0.94
CA LEU A 426 16.06 -11.41 -0.05
C LEU A 426 17.31 -12.14 0.43
N ALA A 427 17.70 -11.98 1.69
CA ALA A 427 18.84 -12.67 2.27
C ALA A 427 18.64 -14.20 2.24
N VAL A 428 17.47 -14.69 2.62
CA VAL A 428 17.13 -16.12 2.56
C VAL A 428 17.26 -16.66 1.12
N LEU A 429 16.72 -15.95 0.15
CA LEU A 429 16.79 -16.34 -1.27
C LEU A 429 18.22 -16.28 -1.80
N PHE A 430 18.96 -15.22 -1.47
CA PHE A 430 20.36 -15.08 -1.87
C PHE A 430 21.21 -16.22 -1.35
N PHE A 431 21.21 -16.47 -0.05
CA PHE A 431 22.05 -17.52 0.52
C PHE A 431 21.63 -18.91 0.06
N SER A 432 20.32 -19.17 -0.13
CA SER A 432 19.85 -20.43 -0.72
C SER A 432 20.46 -20.69 -2.10
N ARG A 433 20.47 -19.68 -2.99
CA ARG A 433 21.09 -19.81 -4.31
C ARG A 433 22.62 -19.87 -4.22
N PHE A 434 23.22 -19.06 -3.37
CA PHE A 434 24.68 -19.03 -3.19
C PHE A 434 25.22 -20.39 -2.71
N ILE A 435 24.54 -21.01 -1.75
CA ILE A 435 24.85 -22.38 -1.28
C ILE A 435 24.70 -23.40 -2.41
N THR A 436 23.69 -23.23 -3.28
CA THR A 436 23.53 -24.10 -4.47
C THR A 436 24.73 -23.99 -5.40
N LEU A 437 25.20 -22.76 -5.69
CA LEU A 437 26.38 -22.54 -6.50
C LEU A 437 27.66 -23.12 -5.85
N TYR A 438 27.78 -23.00 -4.52
CA TYR A 438 28.87 -23.64 -3.78
C TYR A 438 28.83 -25.17 -3.93
N LYS A 439 27.67 -25.81 -3.73
CA LYS A 439 27.51 -27.26 -3.90
C LYS A 439 27.85 -27.71 -5.33
N GLN A 440 27.50 -26.89 -6.34
CA GLN A 440 27.90 -27.17 -7.72
C GLN A 440 29.42 -27.15 -7.90
N SER A 441 30.15 -26.23 -7.24
CA SER A 441 31.61 -26.23 -7.30
C SER A 441 32.25 -27.43 -6.60
N VAL A 442 31.66 -27.87 -5.48
CA VAL A 442 32.14 -29.10 -4.77
C VAL A 442 31.95 -30.34 -5.63
N TYR A 443 30.79 -30.47 -6.30
CA TYR A 443 30.57 -31.54 -7.27
C TYR A 443 31.60 -31.46 -8.43
N ALA A 444 31.75 -30.26 -9.02
CA ALA A 444 32.66 -30.01 -10.13
C ALA A 444 34.13 -30.33 -9.79
N LYS A 445 34.56 -30.13 -8.53
CA LYS A 445 35.91 -30.51 -8.08
C LYS A 445 36.14 -32.04 -8.10
N ARG A 446 35.09 -32.83 -7.78
CA ARG A 446 35.18 -34.30 -7.77
C ARG A 446 35.21 -34.90 -9.19
N HIS A 447 34.64 -34.18 -10.15
CA HIS A 447 34.47 -34.61 -11.54
C HIS A 447 35.24 -33.72 -12.53
N ARG A 448 36.32 -33.07 -12.05
CA ARG A 448 37.05 -32.00 -12.78
C ARG A 448 37.49 -32.40 -14.17
N ASP A 449 37.93 -33.65 -14.31
CA ASP A 449 38.56 -34.14 -15.55
C ASP A 449 37.54 -34.71 -16.55
N GLU A 450 36.25 -34.81 -16.16
CA GLU A 450 35.21 -35.35 -17.04
C GLU A 450 34.74 -34.31 -18.10
N ASP A 451 34.76 -33.02 -17.80
CA ASP A 451 34.30 -31.98 -18.71
C ASP A 451 34.94 -30.60 -18.39
N PRO A 452 35.29 -29.79 -19.39
CA PRO A 452 35.85 -28.44 -19.21
C PRO A 452 34.89 -27.50 -18.41
N ALA A 453 33.58 -27.74 -18.42
CA ALA A 453 32.63 -26.97 -17.63
C ALA A 453 32.83 -27.20 -16.12
N PHE A 454 33.18 -28.45 -15.74
CA PHE A 454 33.45 -28.81 -14.33
C PHE A 454 34.77 -28.16 -13.87
N ALA A 455 35.82 -28.21 -14.68
CA ALA A 455 37.07 -27.52 -14.36
C ALA A 455 36.83 -26.01 -14.12
N ARG A 456 36.08 -25.34 -15.01
CA ARG A 456 35.74 -23.89 -14.85
C ARG A 456 34.93 -23.61 -13.59
N ALA A 457 34.00 -24.49 -13.20
CA ALA A 457 33.19 -24.35 -12.01
C ALA A 457 33.98 -24.63 -10.72
N ALA A 458 34.86 -25.62 -10.74
CA ALA A 458 35.74 -25.98 -9.63
C ALA A 458 36.68 -24.83 -9.26
N ASP A 459 37.32 -24.20 -10.26
CA ASP A 459 38.32 -23.17 -10.07
C ASP A 459 37.70 -21.77 -9.91
N GLY A 460 36.51 -21.56 -10.49
CA GLY A 460 35.89 -20.25 -10.56
C GLY A 460 35.17 -19.79 -9.30
N PHE A 461 34.74 -20.69 -8.41
CA PHE A 461 33.88 -20.36 -7.27
C PHE A 461 34.56 -19.41 -6.27
N ALA A 462 35.78 -19.71 -5.84
CA ALA A 462 36.44 -18.92 -4.79
C ALA A 462 36.51 -17.43 -5.16
N LYS A 463 37.03 -17.11 -6.35
CA LYS A 463 37.20 -15.74 -6.84
C LYS A 463 35.84 -15.08 -7.12
N LYS A 464 34.95 -15.73 -7.88
CA LYS A 464 33.66 -15.14 -8.27
C LYS A 464 32.68 -15.08 -7.09
N GLY A 465 32.70 -16.06 -6.20
CA GLY A 465 31.90 -16.08 -4.98
C GLY A 465 32.31 -14.96 -4.01
N ALA A 466 33.61 -14.83 -3.74
CA ALA A 466 34.14 -13.74 -2.91
C ALA A 466 33.79 -12.36 -3.50
N ALA A 467 33.99 -12.16 -4.81
CA ALA A 467 33.62 -10.93 -5.48
C ALA A 467 32.10 -10.64 -5.42
N THR A 468 31.26 -11.68 -5.52
CA THR A 468 29.80 -11.53 -5.36
C THR A 468 29.45 -11.11 -3.94
N LEU A 469 30.04 -11.71 -2.90
CA LEU A 469 29.81 -11.34 -1.52
C LEU A 469 30.27 -9.91 -1.22
N ALA A 470 31.46 -9.52 -1.70
CA ALA A 470 31.95 -8.16 -1.55
C ALA A 470 31.02 -7.13 -2.24
N ALA A 471 30.56 -7.45 -3.46
CA ALA A 471 29.55 -6.63 -4.15
C ALA A 471 28.22 -6.55 -3.36
N CYS A 472 27.78 -7.64 -2.74
CA CYS A 472 26.56 -7.64 -1.92
C CYS A 472 26.68 -6.74 -0.69
N VAL A 473 27.84 -6.58 -0.07
CA VAL A 473 28.05 -5.60 1.01
C VAL A 473 27.78 -4.19 0.48
N VAL A 474 28.30 -3.85 -0.71
CA VAL A 474 28.02 -2.56 -1.33
C VAL A 474 26.52 -2.42 -1.67
N PHE A 475 25.93 -3.41 -2.33
CA PHE A 475 24.59 -3.31 -2.88
C PHE A 475 23.48 -3.38 -1.81
N PHE A 476 23.64 -4.20 -0.77
CA PHE A 476 22.63 -4.43 0.25
C PHE A 476 22.91 -3.76 1.61
N VAL A 477 24.06 -3.11 1.78
CA VAL A 477 24.37 -2.32 2.98
C VAL A 477 24.65 -0.87 2.62
N ILE A 478 25.69 -0.59 1.82
CA ILE A 478 26.13 0.79 1.56
C ILE A 478 25.08 1.55 0.75
N VAL A 479 24.61 1.00 -0.37
CA VAL A 479 23.64 1.66 -1.25
C VAL A 479 22.32 1.96 -0.51
N PRO A 480 21.70 1.04 0.24
CA PRO A 480 20.52 1.35 1.06
C PRO A 480 20.75 2.44 2.10
N ILE A 481 21.90 2.45 2.79
CA ILE A 481 22.24 3.50 3.77
C ILE A 481 22.33 4.86 3.08
N VAL A 482 23.01 4.92 1.91
CA VAL A 482 23.09 6.16 1.14
C VAL A 482 21.72 6.68 0.72
N ILE A 483 20.86 5.80 0.16
CA ILE A 483 19.49 6.15 -0.23
C ILE A 483 18.71 6.66 1.00
N TYR A 484 18.83 5.97 2.11
CA TYR A 484 18.17 6.31 3.36
C TYR A 484 18.59 7.70 3.86
N CYS A 485 19.90 7.97 3.94
CA CYS A 485 20.42 9.27 4.36
C CYS A 485 20.01 10.39 3.41
N LEU A 486 20.05 10.15 2.09
CA LEU A 486 19.63 11.14 1.09
C LEU A 486 18.13 11.49 1.22
N SER A 487 17.29 10.54 1.61
CA SER A 487 15.87 10.80 1.81
C SER A 487 15.58 11.78 2.95
N TYR A 488 16.53 11.98 3.87
CA TYR A 488 16.41 12.93 4.98
C TYR A 488 16.78 14.38 4.63
N ILE A 489 17.25 14.67 3.41
CA ILE A 489 17.64 16.03 3.01
C ILE A 489 16.52 17.05 3.22
N PRO A 490 15.24 16.81 2.82
CA PRO A 490 14.16 17.76 3.09
C PRO A 490 13.86 17.96 4.59
N TYR A 491 13.95 16.90 5.38
CA TYR A 491 13.85 16.99 6.85
C TYR A 491 14.97 17.85 7.44
N LEU A 492 16.20 17.71 6.95
CA LEU A 492 17.36 18.48 7.42
C LEU A 492 17.29 19.95 7.00
N SER A 493 16.66 20.25 5.83
CA SER A 493 16.54 21.64 5.33
C SER A 493 15.75 22.53 6.28
N ALA A 494 14.77 22.00 6.99
CA ALA A 494 14.02 22.72 8.04
C ALA A 494 14.90 23.24 9.19
N TYR A 495 16.11 22.67 9.36
CA TYR A 495 17.11 23.11 10.33
C TYR A 495 18.26 23.91 9.71
N GLY A 496 18.13 24.31 8.44
CA GLY A 496 19.19 24.98 7.67
C GLY A 496 20.38 24.06 7.34
N GLU A 497 20.22 22.74 7.42
CA GLU A 497 21.26 21.74 7.27
C GLU A 497 21.03 20.90 6.02
N VAL A 498 21.63 21.24 4.89
CA VAL A 498 21.44 20.51 3.62
C VAL A 498 22.60 19.59 3.23
N LYS A 499 23.70 19.57 4.04
CA LYS A 499 24.89 18.74 3.75
C LYS A 499 24.98 17.56 4.71
N LEU A 500 25.26 16.38 4.18
CA LEU A 500 25.54 15.21 5.01
C LEU A 500 26.92 15.35 5.65
N ASN A 501 26.97 15.49 6.96
CA ASN A 501 28.15 15.56 7.82
C ASN A 501 27.88 14.80 9.13
N LEU A 502 28.84 14.74 10.05
CA LEU A 502 28.69 14.00 11.31
C LEU A 502 27.50 14.48 12.13
N LYS A 503 27.26 15.80 12.19
CA LYS A 503 26.15 16.39 12.94
C LYS A 503 24.80 15.99 12.33
N THR A 504 24.66 16.03 11.02
CA THR A 504 23.42 15.63 10.32
C THR A 504 23.21 14.12 10.38
N LEU A 505 24.26 13.30 10.35
CA LEU A 505 24.16 11.86 10.55
C LEU A 505 23.71 11.52 11.98
N GLU A 506 24.21 12.26 12.99
CA GLU A 506 23.73 12.13 14.37
C GLU A 506 22.24 12.49 14.48
N ARG A 507 21.80 13.57 13.82
CA ARG A 507 20.37 13.96 13.78
C ARG A 507 19.51 12.87 13.11
N ILE A 508 19.98 12.30 11.99
CA ILE A 508 19.30 11.17 11.35
C ILE A 508 19.23 9.97 12.29
N TRP A 509 20.31 9.65 13.00
CA TRP A 509 20.32 8.56 13.98
C TRP A 509 19.33 8.79 15.11
N ASN A 510 19.32 9.98 15.71
CA ASN A 510 18.38 10.33 16.76
C ASN A 510 16.91 10.23 16.28
N ALA A 511 16.63 10.59 15.03
CA ALA A 511 15.31 10.38 14.44
C ALA A 511 14.94 8.88 14.38
N GLN A 512 15.90 7.97 14.12
CA GLN A 512 15.64 6.52 14.18
C GLN A 512 15.31 6.05 15.60
N VAL A 513 16.03 6.54 16.59
CA VAL A 513 15.78 6.20 17.99
C VAL A 513 14.38 6.65 18.39
N THR A 514 14.02 7.91 18.12
CA THR A 514 12.69 8.46 18.40
C THR A 514 11.58 7.64 17.71
N MET A 515 11.77 7.31 16.42
CA MET A 515 10.85 6.50 15.65
C MET A 515 10.66 5.09 16.24
N PHE A 516 11.75 4.45 16.65
CA PHE A 516 11.73 3.13 17.29
C PHE A 516 11.02 3.18 18.64
N GLU A 517 11.33 4.17 19.48
CA GLU A 517 10.70 4.36 20.80
C GLU A 517 9.20 4.64 20.66
N TYR A 518 8.79 5.47 19.70
CA TYR A 518 7.39 5.71 19.41
C TYR A 518 6.67 4.40 19.13
N HIS A 519 7.17 3.61 18.17
CA HIS A 519 6.52 2.36 17.80
C HIS A 519 6.54 1.28 18.90
N LYS A 520 7.57 1.27 19.73
CA LYS A 520 7.70 0.35 20.87
C LYS A 520 6.73 0.68 21.99
N ASN A 521 6.53 1.96 22.28
CA ASN A 521 5.78 2.43 23.43
C ASN A 521 4.33 2.84 23.08
N LEU A 522 3.92 2.70 21.83
CA LEU A 522 2.58 3.07 21.40
C LEU A 522 1.53 2.18 22.06
N VAL A 523 0.79 2.75 22.99
CA VAL A 523 -0.40 2.18 23.63
C VAL A 523 -1.59 3.00 23.18
N ALA A 524 -2.41 2.43 22.30
CA ALA A 524 -3.62 3.07 21.78
C ALA A 524 -4.70 2.01 21.57
N THR A 525 -5.96 2.44 21.57
CA THR A 525 -7.11 1.64 21.19
C THR A 525 -7.73 2.25 19.94
N HIS A 526 -8.16 1.43 19.01
CA HIS A 526 -8.85 1.90 17.81
C HIS A 526 -9.92 0.89 17.41
N TYR A 527 -11.13 1.38 17.16
CA TYR A 527 -12.28 0.51 16.86
C TYR A 527 -12.01 -0.41 15.68
N PHE A 528 -11.36 0.07 14.62
CA PHE A 528 -11.05 -0.69 13.40
C PHE A 528 -9.74 -1.47 13.45
N SER A 529 -9.09 -1.56 14.61
CA SER A 529 -7.92 -2.42 14.76
C SER A 529 -8.27 -3.89 14.57
N SER A 530 -7.34 -4.64 14.02
CA SER A 530 -7.49 -6.08 13.80
C SER A 530 -6.13 -6.79 13.89
N PRO A 531 -6.07 -8.01 14.47
CA PRO A 531 -4.87 -8.78 14.54
C PRO A 531 -4.53 -9.41 13.17
N TRP A 532 -3.26 -9.75 12.98
CA TRP A 532 -2.70 -10.26 11.73
C TRP A 532 -3.46 -11.47 11.13
N TYR A 533 -3.98 -12.37 11.96
CA TYR A 533 -4.68 -13.58 11.50
C TYR A 533 -6.09 -13.31 10.93
N GLU A 534 -6.67 -12.14 11.19
CA GLU A 534 -7.97 -11.72 10.66
C GLU A 534 -7.88 -11.14 9.24
N TRP A 535 -6.70 -10.60 8.86
CA TRP A 535 -6.54 -9.88 7.60
C TRP A 535 -6.83 -10.71 6.35
N PRO A 536 -6.29 -11.95 6.20
CA PRO A 536 -6.53 -12.75 5.01
C PRO A 536 -8.01 -13.10 4.80
N LEU A 537 -8.80 -13.09 5.88
CA LEU A 537 -10.24 -13.40 5.87
C LEU A 537 -11.11 -12.15 5.72
N ILE A 538 -10.52 -10.96 5.74
CA ILE A 538 -11.22 -9.67 5.67
C ILE A 538 -12.25 -9.56 6.81
N VAL A 539 -11.87 -9.94 8.03
CA VAL A 539 -12.81 -9.95 9.16
C VAL A 539 -13.26 -8.53 9.51
N LYS A 540 -12.32 -7.56 9.45
CA LYS A 540 -12.61 -6.17 9.83
C LYS A 540 -11.94 -5.21 8.83
N PRO A 541 -12.70 -4.64 7.86
CA PRO A 541 -12.23 -3.55 7.01
C PRO A 541 -11.83 -2.32 7.83
N MET A 542 -10.92 -1.51 7.29
CA MET A 542 -10.49 -0.25 7.90
C MET A 542 -11.25 0.91 7.29
N TRP A 543 -11.91 1.71 8.14
CA TRP A 543 -12.60 2.92 7.73
C TRP A 543 -11.62 4.09 7.59
N TYR A 544 -11.72 4.82 6.46
CA TYR A 544 -10.90 6.00 6.16
C TYR A 544 -11.69 7.28 6.09
N TYR A 545 -12.91 7.23 5.54
CA TYR A 545 -13.71 8.41 5.29
C TYR A 545 -15.21 8.11 5.28
N SER A 546 -15.99 9.04 5.77
CA SER A 546 -17.43 9.18 5.49
C SER A 546 -17.77 10.64 5.25
N ALA A 547 -18.66 10.89 4.30
CA ALA A 547 -19.11 12.24 4.00
C ALA A 547 -19.89 12.84 5.17
N ALA A 548 -19.56 14.08 5.50
CA ALA A 548 -20.27 14.86 6.52
C ALA A 548 -21.66 15.33 6.03
N PHE A 549 -21.81 15.52 4.72
CA PHE A 549 -23.00 16.12 4.08
C PHE A 549 -23.52 15.26 2.91
N PRO A 550 -23.90 13.99 3.11
CA PRO A 550 -24.43 13.21 2.02
C PRO A 550 -25.83 13.73 1.61
N ALA A 551 -26.18 13.56 0.34
CA ALA A 551 -27.55 13.79 -0.10
C ALA A 551 -28.55 12.90 0.66
N MET A 552 -29.81 13.33 0.78
CA MET A 552 -30.84 12.57 1.50
C MET A 552 -30.93 11.14 0.98
N GLY A 553 -30.90 10.17 1.90
CA GLY A 553 -30.94 8.72 1.55
C GLY A 553 -29.68 8.14 0.92
N LYS A 554 -28.62 8.94 0.78
CA LYS A 554 -27.33 8.51 0.26
C LYS A 554 -26.26 8.51 1.35
N ALA A 555 -25.12 7.90 1.05
CA ALA A 555 -23.89 7.96 1.83
C ALA A 555 -22.68 7.79 0.92
N SER A 556 -21.55 8.35 1.34
CA SER A 556 -20.25 8.20 0.70
C SER A 556 -19.24 7.79 1.75
N THR A 557 -18.48 6.74 1.47
CA THR A 557 -17.47 6.21 2.40
C THR A 557 -16.27 5.66 1.65
N ILE A 558 -15.08 5.71 2.27
CA ILE A 558 -13.87 5.06 1.76
C ILE A 558 -13.37 4.07 2.81
N MET A 559 -13.23 2.82 2.38
CA MET A 559 -12.81 1.70 3.24
C MET A 559 -11.62 0.98 2.61
N ALA A 560 -10.64 0.59 3.43
CA ALA A 560 -9.56 -0.29 3.00
C ALA A 560 -9.89 -1.74 3.35
N PHE A 561 -9.98 -2.58 2.33
CA PHE A 561 -10.26 -4.02 2.43
C PHE A 561 -9.85 -4.72 1.13
N GLY A 562 -9.65 -6.02 1.18
CA GLY A 562 -9.32 -6.82 0.00
C GLY A 562 -10.55 -7.24 -0.82
N ASN A 563 -10.36 -7.47 -2.10
CA ASN A 563 -11.40 -8.12 -2.90
C ASN A 563 -11.57 -9.59 -2.43
N PRO A 564 -12.75 -10.00 -1.96
CA PRO A 564 -12.97 -11.36 -1.44
C PRO A 564 -12.57 -12.47 -2.41
N ALA A 565 -12.85 -12.33 -3.71
CA ALA A 565 -12.45 -13.31 -4.71
C ALA A 565 -10.92 -13.44 -4.81
N VAL A 566 -10.18 -12.34 -4.70
CA VAL A 566 -8.71 -12.31 -4.77
C VAL A 566 -8.11 -12.86 -3.48
N TRP A 567 -8.56 -12.37 -2.32
CA TRP A 567 -7.91 -12.67 -1.04
C TRP A 567 -8.21 -14.09 -0.56
N TRP A 568 -9.45 -14.58 -0.65
CA TRP A 568 -9.80 -15.92 -0.17
C TRP A 568 -9.23 -17.02 -1.08
N THR A 569 -9.27 -16.80 -2.41
CA THR A 569 -8.57 -17.73 -3.32
C THR A 569 -7.06 -17.63 -3.15
N GLY A 570 -6.53 -16.43 -2.88
CA GLY A 570 -5.13 -16.18 -2.57
C GLY A 570 -4.69 -16.89 -1.29
N LEU A 571 -5.50 -16.87 -0.23
CA LEU A 571 -5.23 -17.60 1.00
C LEU A 571 -5.13 -19.12 0.75
N ALA A 572 -6.11 -19.69 0.05
CA ALA A 572 -6.08 -21.10 -0.30
C ALA A 572 -4.85 -21.45 -1.16
N ALA A 573 -4.50 -20.60 -2.11
CA ALA A 573 -3.37 -20.79 -3.01
C ALA A 573 -2.02 -20.67 -2.28
N ILE A 574 -1.86 -19.72 -1.36
CA ILE A 574 -0.61 -19.58 -0.61
C ILE A 574 -0.40 -20.72 0.36
N LEU A 575 -1.45 -21.19 1.04
CA LEU A 575 -1.37 -22.40 1.88
C LEU A 575 -0.96 -23.62 1.06
N PHE A 576 -1.51 -23.77 -0.16
CA PHE A 576 -1.06 -24.82 -1.08
C PHE A 576 0.43 -24.66 -1.45
N VAL A 577 0.86 -23.45 -1.83
CA VAL A 577 2.27 -23.18 -2.20
C VAL A 577 3.21 -23.48 -1.03
N LEU A 578 2.87 -23.07 0.18
CA LEU A 578 3.67 -23.34 1.39
C LEU A 578 3.75 -24.85 1.67
N GLY A 579 2.62 -25.52 1.73
CA GLY A 579 2.56 -26.97 1.96
C GLY A 579 3.30 -27.76 0.88
N TYR A 580 3.11 -27.39 -0.39
CA TYR A 580 3.78 -28.05 -1.50
C TYR A 580 5.30 -27.76 -1.54
N SER A 581 5.72 -26.57 -1.13
CA SER A 581 7.14 -26.21 -0.99
C SER A 581 7.81 -27.05 0.09
N VAL A 582 7.14 -27.25 1.23
CA VAL A 582 7.62 -28.12 2.31
C VAL A 582 7.70 -29.58 1.81
N TYR A 583 6.63 -30.07 1.20
CA TYR A 583 6.57 -31.42 0.67
C TYR A 583 7.69 -31.73 -0.34
N ARG A 584 7.91 -30.80 -1.28
CA ARG A 584 8.89 -30.98 -2.37
C ARG A 584 10.34 -30.76 -1.97
N ASN A 585 10.58 -29.76 -1.12
CA ASN A 585 11.93 -29.24 -0.87
C ASN A 585 12.44 -29.60 0.52
N ALA A 586 11.61 -29.46 1.57
CA ALA A 586 12.05 -29.68 2.95
C ALA A 586 12.03 -31.14 3.38
N LEU A 587 10.95 -31.88 3.11
CA LEU A 587 10.84 -33.29 3.51
C LEU A 587 11.89 -34.21 2.88
N PRO A 588 12.30 -34.05 1.61
CA PRO A 588 13.43 -34.78 1.05
C PRO A 588 14.76 -34.47 1.74
N MET A 589 14.98 -33.21 2.16
CA MET A 589 16.18 -32.83 2.92
C MET A 589 16.24 -33.54 4.28
N LEU A 590 15.08 -33.75 4.91
CA LEU A 590 14.95 -34.45 6.20
C LEU A 590 14.87 -35.98 6.04
N ARG A 591 15.05 -36.53 4.83
CA ARG A 591 14.96 -37.97 4.49
C ARG A 591 13.59 -38.61 4.79
N VAL A 592 12.53 -37.79 4.93
CA VAL A 592 11.17 -38.28 5.20
C VAL A 592 10.48 -38.77 3.94
N THR A 593 10.82 -38.20 2.77
CA THR A 593 10.29 -38.63 1.47
C THR A 593 11.40 -38.75 0.44
N ARG A 594 11.24 -39.68 -0.56
CA ARG A 594 12.12 -39.70 -1.72
C ARG A 594 11.85 -38.50 -2.61
N GLY A 595 12.87 -37.69 -2.87
CA GLY A 595 12.77 -36.57 -3.81
C GLY A 595 12.38 -37.10 -5.20
N ARG A 596 11.37 -36.47 -5.82
CA ARG A 596 11.01 -36.72 -7.21
C ARG A 596 11.95 -35.94 -8.13
N ASP A 597 12.44 -36.56 -9.18
CA ASP A 597 13.27 -35.95 -10.25
C ASP A 597 12.54 -34.94 -11.13
N ASP A 598 11.27 -34.62 -10.79
CA ASP A 598 10.47 -33.68 -11.55
C ASP A 598 11.03 -32.25 -11.42
N GLU A 599 11.03 -31.55 -12.52
CA GLU A 599 11.43 -30.15 -12.74
C GLU A 599 11.34 -29.25 -11.49
N TYR A 600 12.48 -28.82 -10.96
CA TYR A 600 12.55 -27.90 -9.83
C TYR A 600 11.87 -26.58 -10.18
N ASP A 601 10.73 -26.30 -9.55
CA ASP A 601 10.01 -25.06 -9.75
C ASP A 601 10.60 -23.97 -8.84
N ARG A 602 11.41 -23.11 -9.44
CA ARG A 602 12.08 -21.99 -8.74
C ARG A 602 11.10 -20.88 -8.31
N ALA A 603 9.87 -20.88 -8.82
CA ALA A 603 8.85 -19.91 -8.44
C ALA A 603 8.35 -20.14 -7.01
N LEU A 604 8.18 -21.41 -6.60
CA LEU A 604 7.62 -21.76 -5.29
C LEU A 604 8.38 -21.13 -4.11
N PRO A 605 9.73 -21.28 -3.98
CA PRO A 605 10.44 -20.71 -2.84
C PRO A 605 10.41 -19.17 -2.86
N ILE A 606 10.38 -18.54 -4.04
CA ILE A 606 10.34 -17.08 -4.14
C ILE A 606 8.99 -16.56 -3.68
N ILE A 607 7.88 -17.18 -4.11
CA ILE A 607 6.53 -16.82 -3.68
C ILE A 607 6.37 -17.06 -2.18
N ALA A 608 6.80 -18.23 -1.69
CA ALA A 608 6.71 -18.59 -0.28
C ALA A 608 7.51 -17.63 0.62
N VAL A 609 8.78 -17.37 0.27
CA VAL A 609 9.65 -16.47 1.04
C VAL A 609 9.15 -15.03 0.95
N GLY A 610 8.71 -14.56 -0.22
CA GLY A 610 8.13 -13.24 -0.40
C GLY A 610 6.92 -13.04 0.48
N PHE A 611 5.99 -13.98 0.50
CA PHE A 611 4.82 -13.94 1.38
C PHE A 611 5.22 -13.98 2.86
N LEU A 612 6.03 -14.95 3.27
CA LEU A 612 6.40 -15.11 4.68
C LEU A 612 7.19 -13.90 5.20
N SER A 613 8.08 -13.32 4.39
CA SER A 613 8.82 -12.12 4.79
C SER A 613 7.91 -10.90 4.96
N ALA A 614 6.88 -10.74 4.14
CA ALA A 614 5.93 -9.64 4.27
C ALA A 614 4.91 -9.83 5.39
N TYR A 615 4.55 -11.08 5.72
CA TYR A 615 3.44 -11.40 6.63
C TYR A 615 3.86 -11.87 8.03
N LEU A 616 4.86 -12.77 8.10
CA LEU A 616 5.24 -13.42 9.36
C LEU A 616 5.71 -12.45 10.46
N PRO A 617 6.45 -11.35 10.17
CA PRO A 617 6.87 -10.43 11.21
C PRO A 617 5.73 -9.80 12.01
N TRP A 618 4.54 -9.68 11.44
CA TRP A 618 3.36 -9.15 12.13
C TRP A 618 2.88 -10.00 13.31
N VAL A 619 3.25 -11.30 13.34
CA VAL A 619 3.02 -12.20 14.50
C VAL A 619 3.73 -11.68 15.76
N LEU A 620 4.86 -11.00 15.58
CA LEU A 620 5.70 -10.49 16.67
C LEU A 620 5.34 -9.06 17.07
N VAL A 621 4.44 -8.40 16.34
CA VAL A 621 4.03 -7.01 16.62
C VAL A 621 2.88 -7.03 17.63
N SER A 622 3.15 -6.53 18.83
CA SER A 622 2.18 -6.48 19.94
C SER A 622 1.33 -5.22 19.97
N ARG A 623 1.74 -4.17 19.25
CA ARG A 623 0.97 -2.92 19.15
C ARG A 623 -0.25 -3.04 18.24
N LEU A 624 -1.08 -2.01 18.27
CA LEU A 624 -2.21 -1.81 17.39
C LEU A 624 -1.84 -2.01 15.91
N THR A 625 -2.60 -2.84 15.20
CA THR A 625 -2.41 -3.16 13.78
C THR A 625 -3.75 -3.12 13.02
N PHE A 626 -3.67 -3.01 11.69
CA PHE A 626 -4.82 -2.85 10.82
C PHE A 626 -4.68 -3.70 9.54
N ILE A 627 -5.79 -3.97 8.88
CA ILE A 627 -5.85 -4.80 7.68
C ILE A 627 -4.96 -4.30 6.53
N TYR A 628 -4.72 -3.00 6.41
CA TYR A 628 -3.86 -2.46 5.35
C TYR A 628 -2.38 -2.87 5.48
N HIS A 629 -1.93 -3.32 6.65
CA HIS A 629 -0.61 -3.91 6.79
C HIS A 629 -0.43 -5.21 5.97
N TYR A 630 -1.54 -5.88 5.60
CA TYR A 630 -1.50 -7.05 4.74
C TYR A 630 -1.22 -6.71 3.27
N PHE A 631 -1.29 -5.45 2.87
CA PHE A 631 -1.12 -5.01 1.48
C PHE A 631 0.19 -5.50 0.86
N ALA A 632 1.30 -5.48 1.60
CA ALA A 632 2.60 -6.00 1.13
C ALA A 632 2.58 -7.51 0.79
N SER A 633 1.63 -8.27 1.34
CA SER A 633 1.47 -9.71 1.08
C SER A 633 0.60 -10.00 -0.15
N VAL A 634 -0.23 -9.04 -0.58
CA VAL A 634 -1.20 -9.21 -1.68
C VAL A 634 -0.57 -9.63 -3.00
N PRO A 635 0.55 -9.03 -3.47
CA PRO A 635 1.20 -9.48 -4.70
C PRO A 635 1.59 -10.97 -4.65
N PHE A 636 2.00 -11.47 -3.50
CA PHE A 636 2.46 -12.86 -3.35
C PHE A 636 1.32 -13.86 -3.28
N ILE A 637 0.16 -13.52 -2.70
CA ILE A 637 -1.03 -14.38 -2.75
C ILE A 637 -1.62 -14.45 -4.17
N ILE A 638 -1.54 -13.36 -4.93
CA ILE A 638 -1.93 -13.34 -6.35
C ILE A 638 -1.00 -14.24 -7.19
N LEU A 639 0.31 -14.14 -6.99
CA LEU A 639 1.28 -15.01 -7.64
C LEU A 639 1.10 -16.47 -7.25
N ALA A 640 0.76 -16.76 -5.98
CA ALA A 640 0.42 -18.10 -5.52
C ALA A 640 -0.82 -18.65 -6.23
N THR A 641 -1.86 -17.82 -6.45
CA THR A 641 -3.07 -18.18 -7.20
C THR A 641 -2.73 -18.55 -8.64
N ALA A 642 -1.96 -17.70 -9.34
CA ALA A 642 -1.52 -18.00 -10.71
C ALA A 642 -0.68 -19.28 -10.78
N GLN A 643 0.20 -19.51 -9.83
CA GLN A 643 1.03 -20.71 -9.76
C GLN A 643 0.21 -21.98 -9.43
N GLY A 644 -0.73 -21.89 -8.50
CA GLY A 644 -1.64 -22.99 -8.15
C GLY A 644 -2.51 -23.42 -9.34
N LEU A 645 -3.10 -22.44 -10.05
CA LEU A 645 -3.88 -22.70 -11.26
C LEU A 645 -3.01 -23.29 -12.40
N ARG A 646 -1.75 -22.87 -12.52
CA ARG A 646 -0.78 -23.49 -13.44
C ARG A 646 -0.51 -24.95 -13.10
N TYR A 647 -0.37 -25.30 -11.82
CA TYR A 647 -0.25 -26.71 -11.41
C TYR A 647 -1.50 -27.52 -11.72
N LEU A 648 -2.66 -26.93 -11.48
CA LEU A 648 -3.93 -27.56 -11.83
C LEU A 648 -4.05 -27.76 -13.35
N GLU A 649 -3.61 -26.80 -14.19
CA GLU A 649 -3.62 -26.90 -15.66
C GLU A 649 -2.84 -28.13 -16.16
N ARG A 650 -1.73 -28.46 -15.50
CA ARG A 650 -0.93 -29.64 -15.84
C ARG A 650 -1.64 -30.97 -15.54
N ARG A 651 -2.62 -30.98 -14.62
CA ARG A 651 -3.38 -32.16 -14.22
C ARG A 651 -4.76 -32.24 -14.87
N ASN A 652 -5.45 -31.11 -14.89
CA ASN A 652 -6.78 -30.98 -15.47
C ASN A 652 -6.92 -29.59 -16.09
N ARG A 653 -6.70 -29.50 -17.39
CA ARG A 653 -6.72 -28.26 -18.15
C ARG A 653 -8.11 -27.62 -18.16
N ALA A 654 -9.17 -28.41 -18.35
CA ALA A 654 -10.54 -27.90 -18.39
C ALA A 654 -10.94 -27.26 -17.06
N LEU A 655 -10.67 -27.95 -15.93
CA LEU A 655 -10.95 -27.42 -14.59
C LEU A 655 -10.16 -26.15 -14.28
N SER A 656 -8.87 -26.11 -14.64
CA SER A 656 -8.05 -24.90 -14.46
C SER A 656 -8.61 -23.71 -15.25
N HIS A 657 -9.06 -23.94 -16.49
CA HIS A 657 -9.65 -22.89 -17.31
C HIS A 657 -10.98 -22.41 -16.75
N ALA A 658 -11.84 -23.33 -16.32
CA ALA A 658 -13.14 -22.99 -15.71
C ALA A 658 -12.94 -22.18 -14.41
N LEU A 659 -12.07 -22.63 -13.50
CA LEU A 659 -11.79 -21.90 -12.26
C LEU A 659 -11.13 -20.53 -12.52
N THR A 660 -10.26 -20.43 -13.53
CA THR A 660 -9.68 -19.14 -13.92
C THR A 660 -10.77 -18.19 -14.42
N ALA A 661 -11.69 -18.66 -15.25
CA ALA A 661 -12.78 -17.84 -15.76
C ALA A 661 -13.72 -17.38 -14.63
N VAL A 662 -14.12 -18.29 -13.75
CA VAL A 662 -14.94 -17.96 -12.57
C VAL A 662 -14.23 -16.94 -11.68
N LEU A 663 -12.95 -17.13 -11.41
CA LEU A 663 -12.16 -16.19 -10.58
C LEU A 663 -12.09 -14.80 -11.20
N VAL A 664 -11.82 -14.71 -12.51
CA VAL A 664 -11.76 -13.43 -13.24
C VAL A 664 -13.10 -12.71 -13.18
N VAL A 665 -14.19 -13.41 -13.50
CA VAL A 665 -15.54 -12.85 -13.46
C VAL A 665 -15.89 -12.40 -12.03
N ALA A 666 -15.62 -13.24 -11.04
CA ALA A 666 -15.90 -12.89 -9.63
C ALA A 666 -15.06 -11.70 -9.14
N ALA A 667 -13.76 -11.65 -9.46
CA ALA A 667 -12.90 -10.55 -9.06
C ALA A 667 -13.36 -9.22 -9.67
N VAL A 668 -13.67 -9.20 -10.95
CA VAL A 668 -14.15 -7.98 -11.65
C VAL A 668 -15.54 -7.57 -11.14
N ALA A 669 -16.47 -8.52 -11.02
CA ALA A 669 -17.82 -8.22 -10.55
C ALA A 669 -17.83 -7.68 -9.12
N LEU A 670 -17.03 -8.28 -8.23
CA LEU A 670 -16.90 -7.80 -6.85
C LEU A 670 -16.17 -6.46 -6.77
N PHE A 671 -15.16 -6.22 -7.61
CA PHE A 671 -14.53 -4.90 -7.68
C PHE A 671 -15.54 -3.82 -8.08
N ILE A 672 -16.36 -4.07 -9.10
CA ILE A 672 -17.42 -3.14 -9.52
C ILE A 672 -18.44 -2.93 -8.40
N ALA A 673 -18.89 -4.01 -7.75
CA ALA A 673 -19.87 -3.95 -6.68
C ALA A 673 -19.35 -3.19 -5.44
N PHE A 674 -18.08 -3.34 -5.12
CA PHE A 674 -17.41 -2.66 -3.99
C PHE A 674 -16.74 -1.34 -4.38
N TYR A 675 -16.74 -0.96 -5.65
CA TYR A 675 -16.12 0.28 -6.12
C TYR A 675 -16.57 1.52 -5.33
N PRO A 676 -17.86 1.70 -4.98
CA PRO A 676 -18.30 2.84 -4.18
C PRO A 676 -17.58 2.94 -2.81
N TYR A 677 -17.32 1.80 -2.17
CA TYR A 677 -16.61 1.76 -0.87
C TYR A 677 -15.11 1.99 -0.98
N ALA A 678 -14.53 1.70 -2.13
CA ALA A 678 -13.11 1.91 -2.37
C ALA A 678 -12.82 3.31 -2.90
N SER A 679 -13.79 3.98 -3.52
CA SER A 679 -13.63 5.24 -4.25
C SER A 679 -14.21 6.46 -3.55
N GLY A 680 -15.15 6.29 -2.61
CA GLY A 680 -15.90 7.41 -2.04
C GLY A 680 -17.09 7.87 -2.89
N LEU A 681 -17.48 7.10 -3.92
CA LEU A 681 -18.66 7.41 -4.74
C LEU A 681 -19.92 7.41 -3.88
N GLU A 682 -20.72 8.48 -3.98
CA GLU A 682 -21.96 8.61 -3.25
C GLU A 682 -23.05 7.67 -3.82
N VAL A 683 -23.55 6.76 -3.00
CA VAL A 683 -24.56 5.77 -3.37
C VAL A 683 -25.70 5.71 -2.35
N SER A 684 -26.82 5.04 -2.69
CA SER A 684 -27.93 4.87 -1.77
C SER A 684 -27.52 4.03 -0.54
N ARG A 685 -28.06 4.37 0.63
CA ARG A 685 -27.86 3.59 1.86
C ARG A 685 -28.32 2.14 1.73
N GLU A 686 -29.32 1.89 0.87
CA GLU A 686 -29.75 0.52 0.57
C GLU A 686 -28.66 -0.30 -0.13
N TRP A 687 -27.92 0.30 -1.06
CA TRP A 687 -26.78 -0.37 -1.69
C TRP A 687 -25.72 -0.73 -0.66
N LEU A 688 -25.38 0.20 0.24
CA LEU A 688 -24.44 -0.03 1.32
C LEU A 688 -24.91 -1.19 2.22
N ALA A 689 -26.18 -1.21 2.61
CA ALA A 689 -26.73 -2.29 3.44
C ALA A 689 -26.66 -3.67 2.77
N ARG A 690 -26.91 -3.74 1.44
CA ARG A 690 -26.79 -5.01 0.67
C ARG A 690 -25.36 -5.56 0.61
N MET A 691 -24.37 -4.71 0.66
CA MET A 691 -22.96 -5.11 0.60
C MET A 691 -22.36 -5.39 1.97
N ASN A 692 -23.09 -5.18 3.05
CA ASN A 692 -22.69 -5.51 4.40
C ASN A 692 -22.90 -7.02 4.67
N TRP A 693 -21.95 -7.84 4.22
CA TRP A 693 -22.07 -9.31 4.27
C TRP A 693 -21.79 -9.89 5.66
N PHE A 694 -21.01 -9.20 6.45
CA PHE A 694 -20.60 -9.66 7.78
C PHE A 694 -20.87 -8.58 8.83
N LYS A 695 -21.20 -8.99 10.04
CA LYS A 695 -21.54 -8.11 11.15
C LYS A 695 -20.47 -7.04 11.46
N ASN A 696 -19.19 -7.33 11.20
CA ASN A 696 -18.08 -6.42 11.43
C ASN A 696 -17.76 -5.54 10.20
N TRP A 697 -18.48 -5.70 9.09
CA TRP A 697 -18.34 -4.86 7.91
C TRP A 697 -19.28 -3.65 8.08
N MET A 698 -18.73 -2.59 8.63
CA MET A 698 -19.43 -1.33 8.78
C MET A 698 -18.99 -0.39 7.70
N TRP A 699 -19.88 -0.02 6.82
CA TRP A 699 -19.58 0.77 5.64
C TRP A 699 -19.91 2.27 5.78
N TYR A 700 -20.63 2.69 6.84
CA TYR A 700 -21.08 4.07 7.06
C TYR A 700 -21.36 4.36 8.55
#